data_d9332e6370ea5b84bc681dc17e2c7bd2
#
_entry.id   d9332e6370ea5b84bc681dc17e2c7bd2
#
_cell.length_a   1.000
_cell.length_b   1.000
_cell.length_c   1.000
_cell.angle_alpha   90.00
_cell.angle_beta   90.00
_cell.angle_gamma   90.00
#
_symmetry.space_group_name_H-M   'P 1'
#
loop_
_entity.id
_entity.type
_entity.pdbx_description
1 polymer ?
#
loop_
_entity_poly.entity_id
_entity_poly.type
_entity_poly.pdbx_seq_one_letter_code
_entity_poly.pdbx_strand_id
1 'polypeptide(L)'
;MKYSLTLLLFSSFTTLIAQQYPIQPIPFHQVQMEDKFWKPRIETVCSVTVPSTYKKNEETLRIKNFDVASGAVPGNVCTRFPFDDSDVYKSIEGAANALRIKRDATLEAQTDALIEKIKAAQEPDGYIYTWRTISERVRKSGSTEKPLVEGAYLDWLKGPRWQNEDKHSHELYCAGHLYEAAVAYFEATGKRTLLDVALKNAELLARDFGPGKLRVAPGHQEIEIGLIRLYRNTGDKRWLDLAKFFIDARGYGDEYAQNHQPVRDQRTAAGHAVRLCYMFMATADLAAFTGTHEYDDAMRSVWEDIVGSQMYLTGGVGATGSNEGFGGAFDLPNYTAYNETCSSIAFVLWSQRMFQLTGDSRYLDVVELTLYNALNAGLSLSGDHYFYPNPLESRKNTERTDWFSCACCPPNLTRFFTSMPSLYYARSGNDLYINQFGNSSTEIQNINSKGQKVNVKVRQESNFPWSGLVKIRVEPAMPNTFTLRVRIPGWAKGDVVPLDLYHFRDESESPVVFRLNGNLIIPSFEKGFAVFNRKWMPGDVLEADMPMRPKRVLANSRVEADQGRFAVRFGPMIYCLEGKDQSDDRVLNLFVPDTATIRPVFDAALFGGIQTMQFRGFLVSKKLSPEKADLQPQALKAVPYFMWNNRGADNMTVWIPEDLRHARALAQPTLASRSKVEVSGGCKGDPLLVTDQMPVRNSADHESSFVHWWPEFGSAGWIQYNFTGEEQVGTARIYFFDDESTGGGCRIPAKWEIKYLENGVWRSVYVPAGYSTNKDGWTEIQFEPVKTTALRLEMTFKEGVSGGVHEWEVY
;
A
#
# COMPACT_ATOMS: atom_id res chain seq x y z
N MET A 1 -20.61 -69.92 43.10
CA MET A 1 -20.98 -68.51 42.79
C MET A 1 -19.76 -67.80 42.32
N LYS A 2 -19.60 -67.60 41.04
CA LYS A 2 -18.49 -66.82 40.46
C LYS A 2 -19.12 -65.50 40.02
N TYR A 3 -18.65 -64.38 40.59
CA TYR A 3 -19.03 -63.06 40.16
C TYR A 3 -18.03 -62.59 39.08
N SER A 4 -18.49 -62.37 37.86
CA SER A 4 -17.72 -61.69 36.77
C SER A 4 -17.95 -60.18 36.89
N LEU A 5 -16.91 -59.45 37.13
CA LEU A 5 -16.88 -57.99 37.16
C LEU A 5 -16.60 -57.49 35.71
N THR A 6 -17.62 -56.97 35.05
CA THR A 6 -17.47 -56.35 33.74
C THR A 6 -17.02 -54.89 33.94
N LEU A 7 -15.78 -54.59 33.61
CA LEU A 7 -15.22 -53.20 33.58
C LEU A 7 -15.70 -52.49 32.31
N LEU A 8 -16.61 -51.54 32.48
CA LEU A 8 -17.01 -50.63 31.41
C LEU A 8 -15.92 -49.53 31.32
N LEU A 9 -15.09 -49.61 30.30
CA LEU A 9 -14.18 -48.51 29.87
C LEU A 9 -15.01 -47.43 29.20
N PHE A 10 -15.29 -46.36 29.94
CA PHE A 10 -15.71 -45.10 29.32
C PHE A 10 -14.51 -44.45 28.65
N SER A 11 -14.37 -44.61 27.33
CA SER A 11 -13.49 -43.78 26.53
C SER A 11 -14.14 -42.40 26.37
N SER A 12 -13.71 -41.43 27.21
CA SER A 12 -14.01 -40.01 26.95
C SER A 12 -13.31 -39.58 25.66
N PHE A 13 -14.06 -39.58 24.56
CA PHE A 13 -13.65 -38.83 23.39
C PHE A 13 -13.69 -37.32 23.75
N THR A 14 -12.60 -36.78 24.19
CA THR A 14 -12.36 -35.35 24.15
C THR A 14 -12.25 -34.98 22.64
N THR A 15 -13.32 -34.49 22.07
CA THR A 15 -13.25 -33.77 20.78
C THR A 15 -12.27 -32.62 21.02
N LEU A 16 -11.04 -32.77 20.52
CA LEU A 16 -10.14 -31.63 20.35
C LEU A 16 -10.86 -30.66 19.42
N ILE A 17 -11.45 -29.60 19.99
CA ILE A 17 -11.92 -28.46 19.20
C ILE A 17 -10.66 -27.88 18.56
N ALA A 18 -10.58 -27.93 17.25
CA ALA A 18 -9.47 -27.33 16.51
C ALA A 18 -9.33 -25.87 16.95
N GLN A 19 -8.13 -25.50 17.35
CA GLN A 19 -7.82 -24.15 17.81
C GLN A 19 -8.06 -23.17 16.64
N GLN A 20 -8.63 -22.00 16.91
CA GLN A 20 -9.03 -21.02 15.91
C GLN A 20 -9.06 -19.62 16.55
N TYR A 21 -9.16 -18.60 15.74
CA TYR A 21 -9.31 -17.23 16.22
C TYR A 21 -10.44 -17.09 17.25
N PRO A 22 -10.21 -16.42 18.39
CA PRO A 22 -11.26 -16.13 19.37
C PRO A 22 -12.43 -15.33 18.78
N ILE A 23 -12.12 -14.44 17.84
CA ILE A 23 -13.09 -13.62 17.10
C ILE A 23 -12.98 -13.97 15.62
N GLN A 24 -14.07 -14.42 15.04
CA GLN A 24 -14.12 -14.88 13.66
C GLN A 24 -14.89 -13.88 12.79
N PRO A 25 -14.37 -13.48 11.63
CA PRO A 25 -15.10 -12.64 10.71
C PRO A 25 -16.32 -13.39 10.16
N ILE A 26 -17.40 -12.67 9.89
CA ILE A 26 -18.48 -13.21 9.09
C ILE A 26 -17.99 -13.32 7.65
N PRO A 27 -18.14 -14.46 6.99
CA PRO A 27 -17.67 -14.66 5.62
C PRO A 27 -18.24 -13.58 4.68
N PHE A 28 -17.42 -13.03 3.81
CA PHE A 28 -17.80 -11.88 2.96
C PHE A 28 -19.06 -12.13 2.12
N HIS A 29 -19.27 -13.35 1.62
CA HIS A 29 -20.46 -13.71 0.84
C HIS A 29 -21.76 -13.80 1.66
N GLN A 30 -21.67 -13.77 3.00
CA GLN A 30 -22.80 -13.66 3.92
C GLN A 30 -23.08 -12.21 4.35
N VAL A 31 -22.27 -11.25 3.90
CA VAL A 31 -22.45 -9.83 4.15
C VAL A 31 -22.96 -9.16 2.88
N GLN A 32 -24.19 -8.65 2.94
CA GLN A 32 -24.81 -7.92 1.83
C GLN A 32 -24.46 -6.42 1.97
N MET A 33 -23.70 -5.89 1.03
CA MET A 33 -23.42 -4.46 0.94
C MET A 33 -24.55 -3.77 0.17
N GLU A 34 -25.12 -2.73 0.78
CA GLU A 34 -26.26 -1.99 0.25
C GLU A 34 -26.01 -0.47 0.18
N ASP A 35 -24.80 -0.01 0.58
CA ASP A 35 -24.44 1.39 0.61
C ASP A 35 -24.11 1.96 -0.79
N LYS A 36 -24.02 3.29 -0.86
CA LYS A 36 -23.67 4.01 -2.08
C LYS A 36 -22.18 4.23 -2.26
N PHE A 37 -21.36 3.75 -1.34
CA PHE A 37 -19.92 3.96 -1.34
C PHE A 37 -19.16 2.68 -1.75
N TRP A 38 -19.31 1.59 -0.98
CA TRP A 38 -18.57 0.35 -1.24
C TRP A 38 -19.25 -0.58 -2.25
N LYS A 39 -20.59 -0.64 -2.23
CA LYS A 39 -21.31 -1.52 -3.17
C LYS A 39 -20.94 -1.23 -4.63
N PRO A 40 -20.98 0.05 -5.12
CA PRO A 40 -20.55 0.35 -6.49
C PRO A 40 -19.08 -0.01 -6.74
N ARG A 41 -18.22 0.16 -5.73
CA ARG A 41 -16.80 -0.16 -5.83
C ARG A 41 -16.56 -1.65 -6.00
N ILE A 42 -17.22 -2.48 -5.20
CA ILE A 42 -17.17 -3.95 -5.30
C ILE A 42 -17.74 -4.42 -6.64
N GLU A 43 -18.87 -3.85 -7.08
CA GLU A 43 -19.46 -4.16 -8.38
C GLU A 43 -18.51 -3.81 -9.53
N THR A 44 -17.83 -2.66 -9.48
CA THR A 44 -16.80 -2.29 -10.45
C THR A 44 -15.64 -3.28 -10.44
N VAL A 45 -15.16 -3.68 -9.26
CA VAL A 45 -14.08 -4.68 -9.17
C VAL A 45 -14.52 -6.00 -9.80
N CYS A 46 -15.71 -6.51 -9.52
CA CYS A 46 -16.21 -7.75 -10.09
C CYS A 46 -16.40 -7.67 -11.62
N SER A 47 -16.91 -6.54 -12.14
CA SER A 47 -17.31 -6.40 -13.54
C SER A 47 -16.25 -5.78 -14.45
N VAL A 48 -15.26 -5.05 -13.91
CA VAL A 48 -14.22 -4.36 -14.67
C VAL A 48 -12.84 -4.85 -14.26
N THR A 49 -12.48 -4.75 -12.97
CA THR A 49 -11.10 -5.00 -12.53
C THR A 49 -10.70 -6.47 -12.71
N VAL A 50 -11.56 -7.42 -12.32
CA VAL A 50 -11.29 -8.86 -12.50
C VAL A 50 -11.12 -9.22 -13.98
N PRO A 51 -12.04 -8.89 -14.90
CA PRO A 51 -11.82 -9.12 -16.34
C PRO A 51 -10.59 -8.41 -16.89
N SER A 52 -10.29 -7.18 -16.44
CA SER A 52 -9.10 -6.42 -16.86
C SER A 52 -7.81 -7.13 -16.48
N THR A 53 -7.71 -7.68 -15.26
CA THR A 53 -6.50 -8.41 -14.84
C THR A 53 -6.29 -9.69 -15.65
N TYR A 54 -7.35 -10.42 -16.03
CA TYR A 54 -7.25 -11.58 -16.93
C TYR A 54 -6.74 -11.17 -18.31
N LYS A 55 -7.32 -10.12 -18.89
CA LYS A 55 -6.90 -9.56 -20.18
C LYS A 55 -5.43 -9.12 -20.14
N LYS A 56 -5.01 -8.41 -19.09
CA LYS A 56 -3.63 -7.95 -18.92
C LYS A 56 -2.64 -9.10 -18.73
N ASN A 57 -2.98 -10.13 -17.98
CA ASN A 57 -2.16 -11.34 -17.86
C ASN A 57 -1.98 -12.08 -19.21
N GLU A 58 -2.98 -12.05 -20.09
CA GLU A 58 -2.87 -12.58 -21.45
C GLU A 58 -2.00 -11.68 -22.33
N GLU A 59 -2.30 -10.37 -22.39
CA GLU A 59 -1.57 -9.38 -23.20
C GLU A 59 -0.07 -9.29 -22.84
N THR A 60 0.26 -9.43 -21.55
CA THR A 60 1.63 -9.38 -21.03
C THR A 60 2.29 -10.76 -20.95
N LEU A 61 1.70 -11.77 -21.59
CA LEU A 61 2.25 -13.11 -21.80
C LEU A 61 2.43 -13.95 -20.53
N ARG A 62 1.89 -13.53 -19.37
CA ARG A 62 1.96 -14.29 -18.12
C ARG A 62 1.26 -15.64 -18.25
N ILE A 63 0.10 -15.67 -18.87
CA ILE A 63 -0.64 -16.92 -19.15
C ILE A 63 0.10 -17.80 -20.16
N LYS A 64 0.75 -17.19 -21.16
CA LYS A 64 1.54 -17.92 -22.16
C LYS A 64 2.72 -18.68 -21.55
N ASN A 65 3.29 -18.20 -20.44
CA ASN A 65 4.34 -18.95 -19.74
C ASN A 65 3.88 -20.37 -19.33
N PHE A 66 2.62 -20.57 -18.94
CA PHE A 66 2.07 -21.90 -18.61
C PHE A 66 1.98 -22.78 -19.87
N ASP A 67 1.57 -22.26 -21.00
CA ASP A 67 1.54 -23.00 -22.26
C ASP A 67 2.96 -23.43 -22.70
N VAL A 68 3.93 -22.52 -22.55
CA VAL A 68 5.34 -22.85 -22.84
C VAL A 68 5.89 -23.85 -21.83
N ALA A 69 5.61 -23.69 -20.53
CA ALA A 69 6.08 -24.60 -19.49
C ALA A 69 5.53 -26.04 -19.67
N SER A 70 4.26 -26.16 -20.07
CA SER A 70 3.66 -27.47 -20.38
C SER A 70 4.22 -28.13 -21.65
N GLY A 71 4.87 -27.36 -22.53
CA GLY A 71 5.31 -27.84 -23.86
C GLY A 71 4.21 -27.79 -24.92
N ALA A 72 3.03 -27.22 -24.62
CA ALA A 72 1.95 -27.07 -25.59
C ALA A 72 2.34 -26.15 -26.75
N VAL A 73 3.20 -25.17 -26.46
CA VAL A 73 3.82 -24.30 -27.46
C VAL A 73 5.34 -24.27 -27.26
N PRO A 74 6.15 -24.20 -28.34
CA PRO A 74 7.58 -24.00 -28.22
C PRO A 74 7.88 -22.57 -27.75
N GLY A 75 9.08 -22.35 -27.22
CA GLY A 75 9.57 -21.02 -26.86
C GLY A 75 10.40 -20.98 -25.58
N ASN A 76 10.82 -19.76 -25.25
CA ASN A 76 11.53 -19.41 -24.03
C ASN A 76 10.62 -18.60 -23.11
N VAL A 77 11.15 -18.15 -21.94
CA VAL A 77 10.44 -17.30 -20.97
C VAL A 77 9.80 -16.09 -21.66
N CYS A 78 8.54 -15.83 -21.36
CA CYS A 78 7.69 -14.85 -22.02
C CYS A 78 7.57 -13.55 -21.25
N THR A 79 8.01 -13.47 -20.00
CA THR A 79 7.84 -12.33 -19.10
C THR A 79 9.19 -11.85 -18.52
N ARG A 80 9.16 -10.71 -17.83
CA ARG A 80 10.38 -10.06 -17.32
C ARG A 80 10.81 -10.60 -15.97
N PHE A 81 9.86 -10.90 -15.08
CA PHE A 81 10.15 -11.29 -13.69
C PHE A 81 9.79 -12.74 -13.40
N PRO A 82 10.61 -13.44 -12.61
CA PRO A 82 10.38 -14.85 -12.31
C PRO A 82 9.16 -15.10 -11.42
N PHE A 83 8.61 -14.09 -10.75
CA PHE A 83 7.43 -14.20 -9.87
C PHE A 83 6.10 -13.88 -10.58
N ASP A 84 6.09 -13.65 -11.88
CA ASP A 84 4.91 -13.25 -12.65
C ASP A 84 3.78 -14.32 -12.66
N ASP A 85 4.08 -15.59 -12.35
CA ASP A 85 3.07 -16.64 -12.13
C ASP A 85 2.07 -16.26 -11.02
N SER A 86 2.53 -15.55 -9.98
CA SER A 86 1.71 -15.12 -8.86
C SER A 86 0.58 -14.16 -9.27
N ASP A 87 0.77 -13.35 -10.31
CA ASP A 87 -0.25 -12.41 -10.80
C ASP A 87 -1.44 -13.15 -11.40
N VAL A 88 -1.18 -14.30 -12.04
CA VAL A 88 -2.22 -15.20 -12.55
C VAL A 88 -2.99 -15.84 -11.39
N TYR A 89 -2.29 -16.34 -10.37
CA TYR A 89 -2.91 -16.97 -9.20
C TYR A 89 -3.76 -15.96 -8.40
N LYS A 90 -3.26 -14.76 -8.13
CA LYS A 90 -4.03 -13.69 -7.47
C LYS A 90 -5.28 -13.31 -8.26
N SER A 91 -5.19 -13.27 -9.60
CA SER A 91 -6.35 -13.00 -10.46
C SER A 91 -7.41 -14.11 -10.35
N ILE A 92 -6.99 -15.38 -10.26
CA ILE A 92 -7.91 -16.51 -10.02
C ILE A 92 -8.58 -16.40 -8.65
N GLU A 93 -7.84 -16.01 -7.60
CA GLU A 93 -8.42 -15.79 -6.28
C GLU A 93 -9.49 -14.69 -6.30
N GLY A 94 -9.18 -13.55 -6.96
CA GLY A 94 -10.14 -12.47 -7.14
C GLY A 94 -11.40 -12.90 -7.90
N ALA A 95 -11.24 -13.69 -8.97
CA ALA A 95 -12.35 -14.27 -9.73
C ALA A 95 -13.17 -15.25 -8.88
N ALA A 96 -12.52 -16.12 -8.11
CA ALA A 96 -13.18 -17.06 -7.22
C ALA A 96 -14.05 -16.34 -6.16
N ASN A 97 -13.51 -15.28 -5.56
CA ASN A 97 -14.26 -14.46 -4.62
C ASN A 97 -15.44 -13.74 -5.29
N ALA A 98 -15.27 -13.20 -6.51
CA ALA A 98 -16.35 -12.61 -7.29
C ALA A 98 -17.47 -13.63 -7.59
N LEU A 99 -17.12 -14.87 -7.94
CA LEU A 99 -18.08 -15.96 -8.15
C LEU A 99 -18.86 -16.33 -6.88
N ARG A 100 -18.28 -16.17 -5.70
CA ARG A 100 -19.00 -16.35 -4.42
C ARG A 100 -19.98 -15.22 -4.11
N ILE A 101 -19.67 -13.98 -4.55
CA ILE A 101 -20.61 -12.85 -4.44
C ILE A 101 -21.76 -13.03 -5.42
N LYS A 102 -21.44 -13.32 -6.68
CA LYS A 102 -22.42 -13.50 -7.76
C LYS A 102 -21.91 -14.50 -8.80
N ARG A 103 -22.69 -15.55 -9.04
CA ARG A 103 -22.36 -16.54 -10.06
C ARG A 103 -22.32 -15.92 -11.46
N ASP A 104 -21.23 -16.22 -12.19
CA ASP A 104 -21.02 -15.83 -13.57
C ASP A 104 -20.42 -17.03 -14.33
N ALA A 105 -21.21 -17.63 -15.21
CA ALA A 105 -20.80 -18.82 -15.94
C ALA A 105 -19.67 -18.56 -16.95
N THR A 106 -19.57 -17.34 -17.47
CA THR A 106 -18.51 -16.96 -18.40
C THR A 106 -17.18 -16.83 -17.66
N LEU A 107 -17.17 -16.12 -16.53
CA LEU A 107 -15.97 -16.00 -15.70
C LEU A 107 -15.53 -17.36 -15.15
N GLU A 108 -16.49 -18.22 -14.74
CA GLU A 108 -16.17 -19.56 -14.27
C GLU A 108 -15.52 -20.40 -15.38
N ALA A 109 -16.06 -20.38 -16.60
CA ALA A 109 -15.50 -21.12 -17.74
C ALA A 109 -14.12 -20.62 -18.16
N GLN A 110 -13.88 -19.29 -18.13
CA GLN A 110 -12.56 -18.70 -18.39
C GLN A 110 -11.54 -19.12 -17.33
N THR A 111 -11.96 -19.15 -16.07
CA THR A 111 -11.10 -19.57 -14.95
C THR A 111 -10.78 -21.08 -15.06
N ASP A 112 -11.74 -21.93 -15.41
CA ASP A 112 -11.52 -23.36 -15.66
C ASP A 112 -10.48 -23.59 -16.77
N ALA A 113 -10.61 -22.88 -17.90
CA ALA A 113 -9.66 -22.98 -19.01
C ALA A 113 -8.23 -22.58 -18.61
N LEU A 114 -8.10 -21.54 -17.78
CA LEU A 114 -6.81 -21.11 -17.24
C LEU A 114 -6.22 -22.16 -16.26
N ILE A 115 -7.05 -22.73 -15.41
CA ILE A 115 -6.66 -23.79 -14.47
C ILE A 115 -6.13 -25.03 -15.20
N GLU A 116 -6.73 -25.42 -16.33
CA GLU A 116 -6.21 -26.53 -17.12
C GLU A 116 -4.81 -26.24 -17.71
N LYS A 117 -4.50 -25.00 -18.10
CA LYS A 117 -3.14 -24.60 -18.51
C LYS A 117 -2.14 -24.72 -17.35
N ILE A 118 -2.53 -24.25 -16.15
CA ILE A 118 -1.72 -24.35 -14.94
C ILE A 118 -1.44 -25.81 -14.60
N LYS A 119 -2.45 -26.66 -14.61
CA LYS A 119 -2.34 -28.08 -14.36
C LYS A 119 -1.40 -28.78 -15.37
N ALA A 120 -1.51 -28.43 -16.66
CA ALA A 120 -0.64 -28.98 -17.71
C ALA A 120 0.82 -28.57 -17.54
N ALA A 121 1.09 -27.43 -16.91
CA ALA A 121 2.45 -26.94 -16.63
C ALA A 121 3.10 -27.58 -15.40
N GLN A 122 2.34 -28.31 -14.55
CA GLN A 122 2.88 -28.96 -13.38
C GLN A 122 3.74 -30.17 -13.73
N GLU A 123 4.96 -30.21 -13.21
CA GLU A 123 5.88 -31.33 -13.43
C GLU A 123 5.41 -32.63 -12.71
N PRO A 124 5.87 -33.83 -13.16
CA PRO A 124 5.40 -35.10 -12.60
C PRO A 124 5.58 -35.25 -11.08
N ASP A 125 6.61 -34.62 -10.51
CA ASP A 125 6.89 -34.67 -9.07
C ASP A 125 6.10 -33.62 -8.24
N GLY A 126 5.28 -32.80 -8.90
CA GLY A 126 4.47 -31.75 -8.26
C GLY A 126 5.05 -30.33 -8.37
N TYR A 127 6.26 -30.17 -8.91
CA TYR A 127 6.84 -28.84 -9.08
C TYR A 127 6.04 -28.01 -10.08
N ILE A 128 5.84 -26.74 -9.77
CA ILE A 128 5.17 -25.78 -10.65
C ILE A 128 5.75 -24.38 -10.43
N TYR A 129 6.49 -23.94 -11.42
CA TYR A 129 7.07 -22.60 -11.51
C TYR A 129 7.58 -22.41 -12.93
N THR A 130 6.85 -21.63 -13.72
CA THR A 130 7.01 -21.61 -15.19
C THR A 130 8.41 -21.21 -15.61
N TRP A 131 8.99 -20.20 -14.96
CA TRP A 131 10.31 -19.66 -15.30
C TRP A 131 11.43 -20.73 -15.23
N ARG A 132 11.49 -21.51 -14.16
CA ARG A 132 12.51 -22.53 -14.00
C ARG A 132 12.28 -23.69 -14.98
N THR A 133 11.03 -24.18 -15.06
CA THR A 133 10.68 -25.26 -15.98
C THR A 133 11.04 -24.95 -17.42
N ILE A 134 10.75 -23.72 -17.89
CA ILE A 134 11.10 -23.27 -19.25
C ILE A 134 12.64 -23.14 -19.38
N SER A 135 13.29 -22.44 -18.44
CA SER A 135 14.73 -22.17 -18.50
C SER A 135 15.57 -23.46 -18.47
N GLU A 136 15.17 -24.45 -17.66
CA GLU A 136 15.85 -25.75 -17.63
C GLU A 136 15.65 -26.53 -18.93
N ARG A 137 14.45 -26.48 -19.53
CA ARG A 137 14.20 -27.13 -20.81
C ARG A 137 15.05 -26.53 -21.92
N VAL A 138 15.08 -25.19 -22.03
CA VAL A 138 15.88 -24.47 -23.02
C VAL A 138 17.35 -24.80 -22.86
N ARG A 139 17.88 -24.79 -21.62
CA ARG A 139 19.27 -25.16 -21.35
C ARG A 139 19.59 -26.61 -21.72
N LYS A 140 18.72 -27.58 -21.39
CA LYS A 140 18.89 -28.99 -21.70
C LYS A 140 18.85 -29.28 -23.19
N SER A 141 18.08 -28.52 -23.97
CA SER A 141 18.02 -28.65 -25.43
C SER A 141 19.22 -28.08 -26.16
N GLY A 142 20.08 -27.33 -25.48
CA GLY A 142 21.18 -26.58 -26.12
C GLY A 142 20.72 -25.44 -27.00
N SER A 143 19.49 -25.02 -26.88
CA SER A 143 18.90 -23.89 -27.62
C SER A 143 19.57 -22.57 -27.25
N THR A 144 19.81 -21.73 -28.25
CA THR A 144 20.26 -20.35 -28.10
C THR A 144 19.10 -19.34 -28.16
N GLU A 145 17.87 -19.84 -28.11
CA GLU A 145 16.66 -19.01 -28.14
C GLU A 145 16.64 -18.03 -26.97
N LYS A 146 16.44 -16.75 -27.26
CA LYS A 146 16.40 -15.70 -26.25
C LYS A 146 15.01 -15.63 -25.61
N PRO A 147 14.90 -15.10 -24.35
CA PRO A 147 13.63 -14.74 -23.76
C PRO A 147 12.83 -13.84 -24.70
N LEU A 148 11.49 -13.94 -24.68
CA LEU A 148 10.62 -13.12 -25.51
C LEU A 148 10.58 -11.65 -25.05
N VAL A 149 10.89 -11.40 -23.80
CA VAL A 149 10.93 -10.07 -23.20
C VAL A 149 12.37 -9.67 -22.90
N GLU A 150 12.77 -8.50 -23.37
CA GLU A 150 14.09 -7.94 -23.09
C GLU A 150 14.23 -7.64 -21.58
N GLY A 151 15.43 -7.87 -21.04
CA GLY A 151 15.75 -7.66 -19.63
C GLY A 151 15.12 -8.68 -18.69
N ALA A 152 14.77 -9.89 -19.18
CA ALA A 152 14.34 -10.98 -18.33
C ALA A 152 15.42 -11.40 -17.33
N TYR A 153 15.04 -11.56 -16.04
CA TYR A 153 15.97 -11.85 -14.94
C TYR A 153 16.30 -13.35 -14.81
N LEU A 154 16.75 -13.98 -15.89
CA LEU A 154 17.11 -15.41 -15.92
C LEU A 154 18.25 -15.78 -14.95
N ASP A 155 19.14 -14.85 -14.67
CA ASP A 155 20.26 -15.06 -13.75
C ASP A 155 19.81 -15.35 -12.31
N TRP A 156 18.61 -14.91 -11.93
CA TRP A 156 18.04 -15.16 -10.62
C TRP A 156 17.68 -16.64 -10.39
N LEU A 157 17.61 -17.45 -11.47
CA LEU A 157 17.33 -18.88 -11.42
C LEU A 157 18.57 -19.77 -11.57
N LYS A 158 19.79 -19.22 -11.47
CA LYS A 158 21.01 -20.03 -11.52
C LYS A 158 21.05 -21.04 -10.37
N GLY A 159 21.51 -22.26 -10.67
CA GLY A 159 21.60 -23.35 -9.69
C GLY A 159 20.34 -24.25 -9.61
N PRO A 160 20.35 -25.23 -8.70
CA PRO A 160 19.20 -26.11 -8.49
C PRO A 160 17.97 -25.40 -7.92
N ARG A 161 16.81 -26.08 -7.90
CA ARG A 161 15.60 -25.62 -7.24
C ARG A 161 15.90 -25.19 -5.81
N TRP A 162 15.23 -24.13 -5.34
CA TRP A 162 15.29 -23.58 -3.98
C TRP A 162 16.60 -22.89 -3.59
N GLN A 163 17.68 -22.97 -4.42
CA GLN A 163 18.98 -22.42 -4.03
C GLN A 163 19.00 -20.91 -3.81
N ASN A 164 18.20 -20.15 -4.58
CA ASN A 164 18.15 -18.70 -4.51
C ASN A 164 16.82 -18.20 -3.94
N GLU A 165 16.09 -19.06 -3.21
CA GLU A 165 14.76 -18.74 -2.69
C GLU A 165 14.82 -17.66 -1.61
N ASP A 166 15.88 -17.60 -0.84
CA ASP A 166 16.13 -16.57 0.17
C ASP A 166 16.42 -15.17 -0.42
N LYS A 167 16.54 -15.06 -1.74
CA LYS A 167 16.90 -13.83 -2.46
C LYS A 167 15.84 -13.44 -3.49
N HIS A 168 15.84 -14.08 -4.65
CA HIS A 168 15.17 -13.57 -5.85
C HIS A 168 14.30 -14.58 -6.60
N SER A 169 14.43 -15.90 -6.35
CA SER A 169 13.73 -16.88 -7.18
C SER A 169 12.22 -16.85 -7.01
N HIS A 170 11.70 -16.61 -5.82
CA HIS A 170 10.28 -16.50 -5.53
C HIS A 170 9.45 -17.77 -5.84
N GLU A 171 10.08 -18.93 -5.81
CA GLU A 171 9.41 -20.22 -6.06
C GLU A 171 8.33 -20.47 -5.00
N LEU A 172 8.66 -20.22 -3.72
CA LEU A 172 7.73 -20.36 -2.58
C LEU A 172 6.65 -19.29 -2.56
N TYR A 173 6.97 -18.05 -2.95
CA TYR A 173 5.99 -16.97 -3.08
C TYR A 173 4.89 -17.32 -4.09
N CYS A 174 5.28 -17.81 -5.27
CA CYS A 174 4.32 -18.25 -6.29
C CYS A 174 3.50 -19.43 -5.79
N ALA A 175 4.10 -20.39 -5.07
CA ALA A 175 3.38 -21.52 -4.49
C ALA A 175 2.35 -21.07 -3.44
N GLY A 176 2.67 -20.08 -2.60
CA GLY A 176 1.75 -19.52 -1.61
C GLY A 176 0.48 -18.96 -2.26
N HIS A 177 0.63 -18.12 -3.27
CA HIS A 177 -0.52 -17.56 -4.01
C HIS A 177 -1.31 -18.64 -4.78
N LEU A 178 -0.65 -19.66 -5.31
CA LEU A 178 -1.32 -20.83 -5.87
C LEU A 178 -2.24 -21.50 -4.84
N TYR A 179 -1.77 -21.67 -3.60
CA TYR A 179 -2.56 -22.34 -2.56
C TYR A 179 -3.77 -21.51 -2.13
N GLU A 180 -3.61 -20.19 -1.97
CA GLU A 180 -4.73 -19.30 -1.68
C GLU A 180 -5.77 -19.32 -2.80
N ALA A 181 -5.34 -19.20 -4.06
CA ALA A 181 -6.21 -19.27 -5.23
C ALA A 181 -6.94 -20.61 -5.33
N ALA A 182 -6.23 -21.72 -5.08
CA ALA A 182 -6.77 -23.07 -5.16
C ALA A 182 -7.88 -23.32 -4.14
N VAL A 183 -7.67 -22.91 -2.89
CA VAL A 183 -8.68 -23.01 -1.84
C VAL A 183 -9.87 -22.09 -2.15
N ALA A 184 -9.62 -20.83 -2.55
CA ALA A 184 -10.68 -19.90 -2.90
C ALA A 184 -11.57 -20.42 -4.03
N TYR A 185 -10.96 -20.98 -5.08
CA TYR A 185 -11.70 -21.53 -6.21
C TYR A 185 -12.50 -22.79 -5.84
N PHE A 186 -11.92 -23.68 -5.03
CA PHE A 186 -12.63 -24.83 -4.48
C PHE A 186 -13.82 -24.41 -3.61
N GLU A 187 -13.65 -23.44 -2.70
CA GLU A 187 -14.72 -22.90 -1.86
C GLU A 187 -15.84 -22.23 -2.70
N ALA A 188 -15.48 -21.63 -3.84
CA ALA A 188 -16.41 -20.96 -4.72
C ALA A 188 -17.23 -21.93 -5.59
N THR A 189 -16.62 -22.98 -6.10
CA THR A 189 -17.17 -23.82 -7.17
C THR A 189 -17.37 -25.30 -6.78
N GLY A 190 -16.67 -25.78 -5.76
CA GLY A 190 -16.57 -27.20 -5.41
C GLY A 190 -15.60 -27.99 -6.32
N LYS A 191 -15.01 -27.36 -7.36
CA LYS A 191 -14.09 -28.01 -8.30
C LYS A 191 -12.70 -28.18 -7.70
N ARG A 192 -12.13 -29.37 -7.79
CA ARG A 192 -10.88 -29.73 -7.14
C ARG A 192 -9.64 -29.53 -8.00
N THR A 193 -9.76 -29.27 -9.29
CA THR A 193 -8.63 -29.31 -10.24
C THR A 193 -7.43 -28.49 -9.76
N LEU A 194 -7.63 -27.22 -9.39
CA LEU A 194 -6.53 -26.38 -8.92
C LEU A 194 -6.08 -26.78 -7.50
N LEU A 195 -7.01 -27.22 -6.65
CA LEU A 195 -6.68 -27.70 -5.31
C LEU A 195 -5.80 -28.97 -5.36
N ASP A 196 -6.05 -29.87 -6.29
CA ASP A 196 -5.22 -31.07 -6.46
C ASP A 196 -3.81 -30.71 -6.99
N VAL A 197 -3.68 -29.70 -7.85
CA VAL A 197 -2.38 -29.13 -8.25
C VAL A 197 -1.64 -28.54 -7.04
N ALA A 198 -2.32 -27.75 -6.23
CA ALA A 198 -1.76 -27.14 -5.02
C ALA A 198 -1.31 -28.20 -4.01
N LEU A 199 -2.14 -29.20 -3.73
CA LEU A 199 -1.81 -30.28 -2.79
C LEU A 199 -0.61 -31.11 -3.26
N LYS A 200 -0.53 -31.42 -4.57
CA LYS A 200 0.60 -32.14 -5.14
C LYS A 200 1.89 -31.33 -5.03
N ASN A 201 1.83 -30.00 -5.18
CA ASN A 201 2.97 -29.13 -4.96
C ASN A 201 3.34 -29.04 -3.46
N ALA A 202 2.36 -28.94 -2.56
CA ALA A 202 2.61 -28.91 -1.11
C ALA A 202 3.25 -30.22 -0.60
N GLU A 203 2.91 -31.39 -1.18
CA GLU A 203 3.59 -32.67 -0.89
C GLU A 203 5.06 -32.65 -1.32
N LEU A 204 5.38 -32.01 -2.46
CA LEU A 204 6.77 -31.79 -2.88
C LEU A 204 7.50 -30.93 -1.85
N LEU A 205 6.91 -29.80 -1.42
CA LEU A 205 7.52 -28.93 -0.42
C LEU A 205 7.75 -29.68 0.91
N ALA A 206 6.78 -30.46 1.37
CA ALA A 206 6.92 -31.27 2.59
C ALA A 206 8.00 -32.37 2.48
N ARG A 207 8.27 -32.84 1.25
CA ARG A 207 9.39 -33.77 0.98
C ARG A 207 10.74 -33.06 1.08
N ASP A 208 10.85 -31.85 0.51
CA ASP A 208 12.12 -31.15 0.34
C ASP A 208 12.50 -30.32 1.58
N PHE A 209 11.53 -29.72 2.29
CA PHE A 209 11.72 -28.85 3.44
C PHE A 209 11.25 -29.48 4.76
N GLY A 210 11.80 -29.02 5.86
CA GLY A 210 11.42 -29.44 7.21
C GLY A 210 12.64 -29.78 8.09
N PRO A 211 12.41 -30.22 9.34
CA PRO A 211 13.50 -30.62 10.22
C PRO A 211 14.39 -31.73 9.61
N GLY A 212 15.69 -31.48 9.55
CA GLY A 212 16.66 -32.40 8.94
C GLY A 212 16.69 -32.41 7.42
N LYS A 213 15.96 -31.52 6.76
CA LYS A 213 15.92 -31.33 5.31
C LYS A 213 16.44 -29.94 4.95
N LEU A 214 16.10 -29.45 3.74
CA LEU A 214 16.47 -28.08 3.34
C LEU A 214 15.88 -27.07 4.34
N ARG A 215 16.74 -26.09 4.72
CA ARG A 215 16.34 -24.95 5.53
C ARG A 215 16.66 -23.67 4.77
N VAL A 216 15.64 -23.07 4.21
CA VAL A 216 15.70 -21.80 3.50
C VAL A 216 14.57 -20.93 3.99
N ALA A 217 14.87 -19.69 4.37
CA ALA A 217 13.84 -18.70 4.63
C ALA A 217 13.29 -18.20 3.29
N PRO A 218 11.95 -18.19 3.09
CA PRO A 218 11.38 -17.60 1.89
C PRO A 218 11.83 -16.16 1.71
N GLY A 219 12.38 -15.81 0.55
CA GLY A 219 12.81 -14.44 0.25
C GLY A 219 11.65 -13.46 0.22
N HIS A 220 10.50 -13.88 -0.31
CA HIS A 220 9.24 -13.18 -0.14
C HIS A 220 8.24 -14.08 0.59
N GLN A 221 7.69 -13.58 1.68
CA GLN A 221 6.69 -14.25 2.49
C GLN A 221 5.37 -14.37 1.70
N GLU A 222 4.75 -15.50 1.76
CA GLU A 222 3.42 -15.84 1.25
C GLU A 222 3.14 -17.34 1.42
N ILE A 223 4.18 -18.19 1.26
CA ILE A 223 4.01 -19.65 1.38
C ILE A 223 3.42 -20.04 2.72
N GLU A 224 3.79 -19.34 3.77
CA GLU A 224 3.30 -19.58 5.13
C GLU A 224 1.79 -19.37 5.21
N ILE A 225 1.29 -18.29 4.57
CA ILE A 225 -0.16 -17.98 4.51
C ILE A 225 -0.89 -19.04 3.69
N GLY A 226 -0.36 -19.37 2.51
CA GLY A 226 -0.93 -20.38 1.62
C GLY A 226 -1.02 -21.76 2.27
N LEU A 227 0.03 -22.19 2.99
CA LEU A 227 0.04 -23.45 3.74
C LEU A 227 -1.01 -23.47 4.85
N ILE A 228 -1.15 -22.38 5.60
CA ILE A 228 -2.19 -22.29 6.64
C ILE A 228 -3.58 -22.30 6.00
N ARG A 229 -3.74 -21.72 4.83
CA ARG A 229 -4.99 -21.78 4.07
C ARG A 229 -5.32 -23.21 3.66
N LEU A 230 -4.32 -24.00 3.21
CA LEU A 230 -4.48 -25.44 2.94
C LEU A 230 -4.85 -26.22 4.22
N TYR A 231 -4.17 -25.94 5.34
CA TYR A 231 -4.50 -26.55 6.65
C TYR A 231 -5.97 -26.32 7.01
N ARG A 232 -6.44 -25.08 6.90
CA ARG A 232 -7.83 -24.73 7.23
C ARG A 232 -8.86 -25.44 6.34
N ASN A 233 -8.50 -25.72 5.09
CA ASN A 233 -9.37 -26.42 4.15
C ASN A 233 -9.34 -27.94 4.33
N THR A 234 -8.16 -28.52 4.59
CA THR A 234 -7.95 -29.98 4.61
C THR A 234 -7.95 -30.61 6.00
N GLY A 235 -7.65 -29.82 7.05
CA GLY A 235 -7.39 -30.32 8.39
C GLY A 235 -6.02 -30.98 8.55
N ASP A 236 -5.19 -31.07 7.50
CA ASP A 236 -3.88 -31.71 7.53
C ASP A 236 -2.84 -30.83 8.21
N LYS A 237 -2.47 -31.24 9.43
CA LYS A 237 -1.55 -30.48 10.30
C LYS A 237 -0.14 -30.33 9.70
N ARG A 238 0.26 -31.19 8.77
CA ARG A 238 1.58 -31.07 8.10
C ARG A 238 1.79 -29.69 7.46
N TRP A 239 0.72 -29.10 6.94
CA TRP A 239 0.77 -27.77 6.31
C TRP A 239 1.00 -26.67 7.37
N LEU A 240 0.36 -26.78 8.52
CA LEU A 240 0.56 -25.84 9.61
C LEU A 240 1.98 -25.94 10.19
N ASP A 241 2.50 -27.17 10.37
CA ASP A 241 3.84 -27.42 10.86
C ASP A 241 4.91 -26.92 9.86
N LEU A 242 4.67 -27.06 8.55
CA LEU A 242 5.56 -26.54 7.51
C LEU A 242 5.53 -25.01 7.42
N ALA A 243 4.38 -24.37 7.60
CA ALA A 243 4.27 -22.92 7.68
C ALA A 243 5.11 -22.37 8.86
N LYS A 244 4.97 -23.01 10.05
CA LYS A 244 5.79 -22.66 11.21
C LYS A 244 7.29 -22.85 10.95
N PHE A 245 7.66 -23.93 10.27
CA PHE A 245 9.05 -24.18 9.89
C PHE A 245 9.64 -23.04 9.06
N PHE A 246 8.92 -22.50 8.09
CA PHE A 246 9.38 -21.37 7.28
C PHE A 246 9.51 -20.07 8.06
N ILE A 247 8.62 -19.80 9.00
CA ILE A 247 8.75 -18.67 9.94
C ILE A 247 10.01 -18.81 10.78
N ASP A 248 10.23 -19.99 11.38
CA ASP A 248 11.37 -20.28 12.26
C ASP A 248 12.70 -20.47 11.51
N ALA A 249 12.67 -20.56 10.19
CA ALA A 249 13.88 -20.63 9.38
C ALA A 249 14.63 -19.29 9.31
N ARG A 250 13.96 -18.17 9.63
CA ARG A 250 14.52 -16.81 9.57
C ARG A 250 15.48 -16.51 10.71
N GLY A 251 16.32 -15.49 10.54
CA GLY A 251 17.27 -15.00 11.52
C GLY A 251 18.74 -15.07 11.12
N TYR A 252 19.02 -15.28 9.83
CA TYR A 252 20.36 -15.54 9.32
C TYR A 252 20.70 -14.81 8.01
N GLY A 253 19.97 -13.76 7.67
CA GLY A 253 20.09 -13.01 6.42
C GLY A 253 19.99 -11.50 6.60
N ASP A 254 19.38 -10.82 5.63
CA ASP A 254 19.28 -9.38 5.56
C ASP A 254 17.94 -8.83 6.08
N GLU A 255 17.88 -7.51 6.26
CA GLU A 255 16.67 -6.80 6.69
C GLU A 255 15.59 -6.75 5.60
N TYR A 256 15.99 -6.70 4.34
CA TYR A 256 15.06 -6.56 3.22
C TYR A 256 13.97 -7.64 3.22
N ALA A 257 14.35 -8.89 3.52
CA ALA A 257 13.45 -10.03 3.63
C ALA A 257 13.05 -10.36 5.08
N GLN A 258 13.26 -9.45 6.05
CA GLN A 258 13.05 -9.68 7.49
C GLN A 258 13.78 -10.91 8.02
N ASN A 259 14.94 -11.23 7.45
CA ASN A 259 15.73 -12.40 7.82
C ASN A 259 16.93 -12.05 8.71
N HIS A 260 17.10 -10.78 9.14
CA HIS A 260 18.21 -10.28 9.95
C HIS A 260 18.20 -10.80 11.39
N GLN A 261 17.05 -11.18 11.92
CA GLN A 261 16.91 -11.81 13.25
C GLN A 261 15.70 -12.75 13.28
N PRO A 262 15.66 -13.71 14.24
CA PRO A 262 14.50 -14.57 14.42
C PRO A 262 13.22 -13.75 14.59
N VAL A 263 12.12 -14.19 13.98
CA VAL A 263 10.87 -13.42 13.96
C VAL A 263 10.37 -13.06 15.36
N ARG A 264 10.53 -13.98 16.33
CA ARG A 264 10.15 -13.75 17.74
C ARG A 264 10.92 -12.63 18.43
N ASP A 265 12.10 -12.27 17.91
CA ASP A 265 13.01 -11.27 18.50
C ASP A 265 12.88 -9.89 17.85
N GLN A 266 12.15 -9.78 16.72
CA GLN A 266 11.95 -8.52 16.01
C GLN A 266 11.09 -7.56 16.84
N ARG A 267 11.45 -6.28 16.89
CA ARG A 267 10.76 -5.22 17.66
C ARG A 267 10.46 -3.97 16.86
N THR A 268 11.12 -3.78 15.73
CA THR A 268 10.98 -2.61 14.85
C THR A 268 10.68 -3.06 13.43
N ALA A 269 9.97 -2.24 12.68
CA ALA A 269 9.70 -2.49 11.28
C ALA A 269 10.96 -2.18 10.46
N ALA A 270 11.32 -3.10 9.56
CA ALA A 270 12.50 -2.98 8.71
C ALA A 270 12.29 -3.69 7.38
N GLY A 271 13.02 -3.25 6.36
CA GLY A 271 13.02 -3.86 5.04
C GLY A 271 11.72 -3.65 4.25
N HIS A 272 11.43 -4.56 3.33
CA HIS A 272 10.30 -4.45 2.42
C HIS A 272 8.95 -4.56 3.15
N ALA A 273 8.05 -3.59 2.95
CA ALA A 273 6.84 -3.45 3.75
C ALA A 273 5.82 -4.59 3.53
N VAL A 274 5.63 -5.05 2.30
CA VAL A 274 4.70 -6.16 2.01
C VAL A 274 5.18 -7.45 2.66
N ARG A 275 6.48 -7.76 2.53
CA ARG A 275 7.11 -8.96 3.11
C ARG A 275 6.91 -8.99 4.62
N LEU A 276 7.16 -7.88 5.30
CA LEU A 276 6.97 -7.77 6.75
C LEU A 276 5.52 -8.03 7.15
N CYS A 277 4.57 -7.36 6.50
CA CYS A 277 3.16 -7.53 6.82
C CYS A 277 2.68 -8.97 6.55
N TYR A 278 3.10 -9.61 5.46
CA TYR A 278 2.76 -11.01 5.15
C TYR A 278 3.34 -11.98 6.19
N MET A 279 4.58 -11.75 6.62
CA MET A 279 5.18 -12.55 7.70
C MET A 279 4.35 -12.49 8.98
N PHE A 280 3.95 -11.29 9.38
CA PHE A 280 3.15 -11.13 10.60
C PHE A 280 1.69 -11.53 10.43
N MET A 281 1.13 -11.55 9.22
CA MET A 281 -0.14 -12.24 8.95
C MET A 281 -0.02 -13.73 9.26
N ALA A 282 1.05 -14.39 8.78
CA ALA A 282 1.28 -15.80 9.02
C ALA A 282 1.54 -16.11 10.50
N THR A 283 2.30 -15.27 11.22
CA THR A 283 2.52 -15.45 12.67
C THR A 283 1.23 -15.30 13.47
N ALA A 284 0.34 -14.38 13.10
CA ALA A 284 -0.97 -14.25 13.73
C ALA A 284 -1.86 -15.48 13.47
N ASP A 285 -1.84 -16.01 12.25
CA ASP A 285 -2.52 -17.26 11.93
C ASP A 285 -1.93 -18.44 12.72
N LEU A 286 -0.59 -18.54 12.83
CA LEU A 286 0.05 -19.59 13.66
C LEU A 286 -0.36 -19.47 15.12
N ALA A 287 -0.34 -18.27 15.71
CA ALA A 287 -0.80 -18.05 17.09
C ALA A 287 -2.24 -18.54 17.27
N ALA A 288 -3.14 -18.22 16.34
CA ALA A 288 -4.55 -18.62 16.40
C ALA A 288 -4.75 -20.14 16.30
N PHE A 289 -4.02 -20.83 15.41
CA PHE A 289 -4.25 -22.24 15.11
C PHE A 289 -3.38 -23.22 15.88
N THR A 290 -2.28 -22.75 16.50
CA THR A 290 -1.43 -23.58 17.38
C THR A 290 -1.55 -23.23 18.85
N GLY A 291 -2.06 -22.02 19.19
CA GLY A 291 -2.06 -21.47 20.56
C GLY A 291 -0.67 -21.09 21.06
N THR A 292 0.30 -20.95 20.16
CA THR A 292 1.61 -20.43 20.56
C THR A 292 1.55 -18.95 20.86
N HIS A 293 2.30 -18.51 21.86
CA HIS A 293 2.44 -17.10 22.25
C HIS A 293 3.86 -16.57 21.97
N GLU A 294 4.70 -17.36 21.28
CA GLU A 294 6.12 -17.03 21.08
C GLU A 294 6.35 -15.81 20.17
N TYR A 295 5.36 -15.43 19.37
CA TYR A 295 5.43 -14.28 18.45
C TYR A 295 4.65 -13.04 18.94
N ASP A 296 3.91 -13.14 20.06
CA ASP A 296 2.98 -12.08 20.51
C ASP A 296 3.68 -10.75 20.75
N ASP A 297 4.85 -10.76 21.39
CA ASP A 297 5.63 -9.55 21.63
C ASP A 297 6.18 -8.94 20.35
N ALA A 298 6.64 -9.76 19.41
CA ALA A 298 7.12 -9.29 18.12
C ALA A 298 5.98 -8.65 17.30
N MET A 299 4.84 -9.34 17.17
CA MET A 299 3.66 -8.83 16.47
C MET A 299 3.21 -7.49 17.04
N ARG A 300 3.11 -7.40 18.39
CA ARG A 300 2.70 -6.17 19.06
C ARG A 300 3.72 -5.05 18.87
N SER A 301 4.99 -5.31 19.17
CA SER A 301 6.05 -4.27 19.15
C SER A 301 6.26 -3.71 17.73
N VAL A 302 6.32 -4.57 16.72
CA VAL A 302 6.50 -4.12 15.32
C VAL A 302 5.27 -3.36 14.82
N TRP A 303 4.06 -3.80 15.19
CA TRP A 303 2.85 -3.06 14.84
C TRP A 303 2.81 -1.68 15.52
N GLU A 304 3.17 -1.59 16.79
CA GLU A 304 3.25 -0.32 17.53
C GLU A 304 4.36 0.59 16.99
N ASP A 305 5.49 0.05 16.57
CA ASP A 305 6.55 0.82 15.90
C ASP A 305 6.06 1.43 14.58
N ILE A 306 5.35 0.66 13.75
CA ILE A 306 4.75 1.16 12.50
C ILE A 306 3.77 2.30 12.80
N VAL A 307 2.79 2.07 13.65
CA VAL A 307 1.71 3.03 13.93
C VAL A 307 2.22 4.26 14.68
N GLY A 308 3.25 4.11 15.49
CA GLY A 308 3.83 5.20 16.29
C GLY A 308 4.88 6.04 15.59
N SER A 309 5.48 5.54 14.48
CA SER A 309 6.61 6.26 13.87
C SER A 309 6.78 6.10 12.35
N GLN A 310 6.10 5.16 11.69
CA GLN A 310 6.38 4.82 10.29
C GLN A 310 5.14 4.71 9.39
N MET A 311 3.95 5.01 9.91
CA MET A 311 2.70 4.99 9.17
C MET A 311 2.33 6.40 8.69
N TYR A 312 2.02 6.55 7.42
CA TYR A 312 1.51 7.81 6.88
C TYR A 312 0.09 8.11 7.36
N LEU A 313 -0.29 9.38 7.36
CA LEU A 313 -1.63 9.81 7.77
C LEU A 313 -2.76 9.14 6.97
N THR A 314 -2.49 8.73 5.76
CA THR A 314 -3.43 7.97 4.91
C THR A 314 -3.55 6.49 5.27
N GLY A 315 -2.79 6.03 6.28
CA GLY A 315 -2.72 4.64 6.70
C GLY A 315 -1.78 3.78 5.84
N GLY A 316 -1.13 4.37 4.83
CA GLY A 316 -0.11 3.69 4.03
C GLY A 316 1.18 3.48 4.80
N VAL A 317 1.99 2.50 4.39
CA VAL A 317 3.28 2.16 4.98
C VAL A 317 4.34 1.92 3.91
N GLY A 318 5.60 2.18 4.26
CA GLY A 318 6.74 2.08 3.35
C GLY A 318 7.13 3.45 2.79
N ALA A 319 8.16 4.08 3.38
CA ALA A 319 8.59 5.43 3.05
C ALA A 319 9.49 5.49 1.81
N THR A 320 10.25 4.41 1.55
CA THR A 320 11.34 4.44 0.57
C THR A 320 11.08 3.55 -0.64
N GLY A 321 11.34 4.07 -1.84
CA GLY A 321 11.25 3.30 -3.08
C GLY A 321 12.47 2.40 -3.33
N SER A 322 13.63 2.68 -2.73
CA SER A 322 14.86 1.94 -2.98
C SER A 322 14.82 0.49 -2.47
N ASN A 323 14.09 0.26 -1.37
CA ASN A 323 13.86 -1.07 -0.79
C ASN A 323 12.37 -1.45 -0.72
N GLU A 324 11.50 -0.66 -1.34
CA GLU A 324 10.04 -0.83 -1.32
C GLU A 324 9.49 -0.95 0.13
N GLY A 325 10.08 -0.20 1.06
CA GLY A 325 9.91 -0.52 2.47
C GLY A 325 10.02 0.64 3.45
N PHE A 326 10.28 0.23 4.67
CA PHE A 326 10.38 1.14 5.81
C PHE A 326 11.66 1.96 5.74
N GLY A 327 11.54 3.26 6.10
CA GLY A 327 12.65 4.19 6.32
C GLY A 327 13.06 4.23 7.79
N GLY A 328 13.65 5.36 8.19
CA GLY A 328 13.89 5.65 9.60
C GLY A 328 12.60 6.01 10.33
N ALA A 329 12.59 5.85 11.67
CA ALA A 329 11.47 6.31 12.49
C ALA A 329 11.22 7.80 12.28
N PHE A 330 9.98 8.20 12.00
CA PHE A 330 9.52 9.56 11.69
C PHE A 330 10.02 10.14 10.35
N ASP A 331 10.73 9.35 9.56
CA ASP A 331 11.11 9.74 8.20
C ASP A 331 9.94 9.42 7.24
N LEU A 332 9.05 10.39 7.09
CA LEU A 332 7.80 10.27 6.34
C LEU A 332 7.72 11.37 5.26
N PRO A 333 8.55 11.30 4.22
CA PRO A 333 8.54 12.25 3.12
C PRO A 333 7.19 12.20 2.39
N ASN A 334 6.74 13.34 1.84
CA ASN A 334 5.42 13.43 1.19
C ASN A 334 5.48 13.17 -0.32
N TYR A 335 6.45 13.77 -1.00
CA TYR A 335 6.59 13.69 -2.44
C TYR A 335 7.15 12.32 -2.89
N THR A 336 8.15 11.81 -2.18
CA THR A 336 8.80 10.54 -2.45
C THR A 336 8.18 9.36 -1.70
N ALA A 337 7.10 9.60 -0.96
CA ALA A 337 6.39 8.54 -0.23
C ALA A 337 6.08 7.35 -1.16
N TYR A 338 6.65 6.19 -0.87
CA TYR A 338 6.41 5.01 -1.70
C TYR A 338 5.01 4.43 -1.46
N ASN A 339 4.68 4.14 -0.21
CA ASN A 339 3.32 3.74 0.18
C ASN A 339 2.68 2.77 -0.80
N GLU A 340 3.32 1.64 -1.05
CA GLU A 340 2.86 0.67 -2.03
C GLU A 340 1.42 0.22 -1.76
N THR A 341 0.61 0.12 -2.80
CA THR A 341 -0.77 -0.38 -2.69
C THR A 341 -0.82 -1.78 -2.05
N CYS A 342 0.13 -2.68 -2.36
CA CYS A 342 0.19 -4.00 -1.75
C CYS A 342 0.53 -3.95 -0.26
N SER A 343 1.38 -3.01 0.18
CA SER A 343 1.68 -2.86 1.61
C SER A 343 0.47 -2.38 2.41
N SER A 344 -0.33 -1.48 1.84
CA SER A 344 -1.60 -1.04 2.42
C SER A 344 -2.60 -2.20 2.58
N ILE A 345 -2.73 -3.06 1.56
CA ILE A 345 -3.57 -4.28 1.63
C ILE A 345 -3.06 -5.22 2.73
N ALA A 346 -1.76 -5.51 2.74
CA ALA A 346 -1.14 -6.41 3.68
C ALA A 346 -1.28 -5.92 5.14
N PHE A 347 -1.11 -4.62 5.36
CA PHE A 347 -1.23 -4.01 6.68
C PHE A 347 -2.67 -4.03 7.21
N VAL A 348 -3.67 -3.83 6.35
CA VAL A 348 -5.09 -4.02 6.69
C VAL A 348 -5.36 -5.47 7.10
N LEU A 349 -4.88 -6.44 6.32
CA LEU A 349 -5.10 -7.86 6.58
C LEU A 349 -4.38 -8.35 7.85
N TRP A 350 -3.18 -7.82 8.14
CA TRP A 350 -2.49 -8.12 9.40
C TRP A 350 -3.20 -7.47 10.59
N SER A 351 -3.56 -6.18 10.51
CA SER A 351 -4.30 -5.50 11.59
C SER A 351 -5.64 -6.16 11.88
N GLN A 352 -6.35 -6.65 10.84
CA GLN A 352 -7.57 -7.44 11.03
C GLN A 352 -7.32 -8.74 11.82
N ARG A 353 -6.22 -9.46 11.58
CA ARG A 353 -5.83 -10.66 12.33
C ARG A 353 -5.48 -10.33 13.79
N MET A 354 -4.79 -9.21 14.01
CA MET A 354 -4.50 -8.73 15.37
C MET A 354 -5.79 -8.44 16.16
N PHE A 355 -6.79 -7.83 15.50
CA PHE A 355 -8.12 -7.68 16.10
C PHE A 355 -8.76 -9.04 16.42
N GLN A 356 -8.71 -10.00 15.51
CA GLN A 356 -9.30 -11.32 15.69
C GLN A 356 -8.67 -12.08 16.87
N LEU A 357 -7.39 -11.88 17.15
CA LEU A 357 -6.67 -12.44 18.29
C LEU A 357 -7.02 -11.75 19.61
N THR A 358 -7.10 -10.42 19.60
CA THR A 358 -7.08 -9.62 20.83
C THR A 358 -8.43 -9.02 21.20
N GLY A 359 -9.29 -8.77 20.23
CA GLY A 359 -10.55 -8.04 20.40
C GLY A 359 -10.38 -6.54 20.62
N ASP A 360 -9.20 -5.98 20.40
CA ASP A 360 -8.93 -4.56 20.61
C ASP A 360 -9.24 -3.76 19.33
N SER A 361 -10.12 -2.74 19.45
CA SER A 361 -10.56 -1.93 18.33
C SER A 361 -9.46 -1.03 17.72
N ARG A 362 -8.34 -0.82 18.42
CA ARG A 362 -7.23 -0.02 17.91
C ARG A 362 -6.70 -0.54 16.56
N TYR A 363 -6.72 -1.85 16.37
CA TYR A 363 -6.36 -2.47 15.11
C TYR A 363 -7.35 -2.15 13.99
N LEU A 364 -8.65 -2.08 14.33
CA LEU A 364 -9.70 -1.71 13.38
C LEU A 364 -9.69 -0.21 13.03
N ASP A 365 -9.15 0.65 13.87
CA ASP A 365 -8.97 2.06 13.59
C ASP A 365 -7.94 2.24 12.46
N VAL A 366 -6.86 1.45 12.44
CA VAL A 366 -5.90 1.39 11.34
C VAL A 366 -6.51 0.76 10.10
N VAL A 367 -7.27 -0.34 10.24
CA VAL A 367 -8.02 -0.95 9.12
C VAL A 367 -8.91 0.08 8.44
N GLU A 368 -9.72 0.82 9.19
CA GLU A 368 -10.62 1.85 8.64
C GLU A 368 -9.84 2.97 7.95
N LEU A 369 -8.84 3.53 8.62
CA LEU A 369 -8.03 4.62 8.07
C LEU A 369 -7.39 4.22 6.73
N THR A 370 -6.71 3.08 6.70
CA THR A 370 -6.02 2.59 5.49
C THR A 370 -7.02 2.25 4.38
N LEU A 371 -8.12 1.57 4.74
CA LEU A 371 -9.18 1.17 3.80
C LEU A 371 -9.80 2.35 3.07
N TYR A 372 -10.13 3.43 3.80
CA TYR A 372 -10.80 4.60 3.23
C TYR A 372 -9.85 5.56 2.50
N ASN A 373 -8.54 5.44 2.68
CA ASN A 373 -7.56 6.37 2.12
C ASN A 373 -6.52 5.67 1.24
N ALA A 374 -5.37 5.23 1.76
CA ALA A 374 -4.25 4.71 0.97
C ALA A 374 -4.63 3.50 0.11
N LEU A 375 -5.34 2.53 0.66
CA LEU A 375 -5.73 1.33 -0.08
C LEU A 375 -6.73 1.66 -1.19
N ASN A 376 -7.77 2.45 -0.88
CA ASN A 376 -8.79 2.82 -1.86
C ASN A 376 -8.23 3.71 -2.99
N ALA A 377 -7.19 4.51 -2.70
CA ALA A 377 -6.49 5.31 -3.70
C ALA A 377 -5.77 4.44 -4.74
N GLY A 378 -5.35 3.22 -4.38
CA GLY A 378 -4.67 2.28 -5.25
C GLY A 378 -5.43 1.89 -6.53
N LEU A 379 -6.76 2.08 -6.57
CA LEU A 379 -7.62 1.73 -7.69
C LEU A 379 -8.38 2.96 -8.20
N SER A 380 -8.44 3.20 -9.50
CA SER A 380 -9.26 4.25 -10.11
C SER A 380 -10.77 4.02 -9.87
N LEU A 381 -11.57 5.05 -10.02
CA LEU A 381 -13.04 4.90 -9.97
C LEU A 381 -13.59 4.06 -11.13
N SER A 382 -12.91 4.09 -12.27
CA SER A 382 -13.22 3.24 -13.44
C SER A 382 -12.91 1.76 -13.21
N GLY A 383 -12.00 1.43 -12.27
CA GLY A 383 -11.64 0.06 -11.91
C GLY A 383 -10.54 -0.59 -12.76
N ASP A 384 -9.91 0.16 -13.67
CA ASP A 384 -8.95 -0.38 -14.65
C ASP A 384 -7.60 0.36 -14.70
N HIS A 385 -7.39 1.33 -13.78
CA HIS A 385 -6.12 2.02 -13.60
C HIS A 385 -5.71 2.00 -12.13
N TYR A 386 -4.40 1.94 -11.88
CA TYR A 386 -3.85 1.60 -10.57
C TYR A 386 -2.73 2.54 -10.18
N PHE A 387 -2.59 2.80 -8.88
CA PHE A 387 -1.34 3.28 -8.30
C PHE A 387 -0.50 2.11 -7.80
N TYR A 388 0.80 2.18 -8.04
CA TYR A 388 1.80 1.38 -7.35
C TYR A 388 2.23 2.15 -6.08
N PRO A 389 2.97 3.29 -6.17
CA PRO A 389 3.19 4.19 -5.04
C PRO A 389 1.98 5.13 -4.86
N ASN A 390 1.74 5.52 -3.60
CA ASN A 390 0.67 6.44 -3.21
C ASN A 390 1.26 7.65 -2.46
N PRO A 391 1.80 8.67 -3.15
CA PRO A 391 2.42 9.84 -2.54
C PRO A 391 1.38 10.77 -1.88
N LEU A 392 1.85 11.60 -0.93
CA LEU A 392 1.04 12.61 -0.27
C LEU A 392 1.25 14.04 -0.86
N GLU A 393 2.20 14.18 -1.77
CA GLU A 393 2.42 15.37 -2.61
C GLU A 393 2.66 14.90 -4.07
N SER A 394 2.13 15.61 -5.05
CA SER A 394 2.37 15.38 -6.48
C SER A 394 2.61 16.69 -7.21
N ARG A 395 3.51 16.67 -8.18
CA ARG A 395 3.91 17.79 -9.03
C ARG A 395 3.57 17.52 -10.50
N LYS A 396 2.36 17.02 -10.78
CA LYS A 396 1.85 16.57 -12.09
C LYS A 396 2.60 15.38 -12.71
N ASN A 397 3.48 14.73 -11.98
CA ASN A 397 4.31 13.62 -12.45
C ASN A 397 3.80 12.23 -12.01
N THR A 398 2.68 12.18 -11.31
CA THR A 398 2.09 10.94 -10.82
C THR A 398 0.75 10.71 -11.50
N GLU A 399 0.59 9.54 -12.10
CA GLU A 399 -0.66 9.13 -12.75
C GLU A 399 -0.91 7.64 -12.51
N ARG A 400 -2.20 7.27 -12.39
CA ARG A 400 -2.57 5.85 -12.40
C ARG A 400 -2.35 5.26 -13.78
N THR A 401 -1.79 4.07 -13.84
CA THR A 401 -1.55 3.35 -15.09
C THR A 401 -2.46 2.13 -15.19
N ASP A 402 -2.69 1.68 -16.42
CA ASP A 402 -3.53 0.51 -16.69
C ASP A 402 -2.85 -0.81 -16.34
N TRP A 403 -1.50 -0.82 -16.22
CA TRP A 403 -0.71 -1.97 -15.81
C TRP A 403 0.73 -1.59 -15.44
N PHE A 404 1.44 -2.51 -14.78
CA PHE A 404 2.86 -2.39 -14.42
C PHE A 404 3.67 -3.55 -14.99
N SER A 405 4.97 -3.35 -15.21
CA SER A 405 5.88 -4.46 -15.51
C SER A 405 5.97 -5.45 -14.33
N CYS A 406 6.06 -4.93 -13.10
CA CYS A 406 5.87 -5.69 -11.86
C CYS A 406 4.42 -5.49 -11.40
N ALA A 407 3.51 -6.36 -11.82
CA ALA A 407 2.07 -6.12 -11.69
C ALA A 407 1.44 -6.69 -10.40
N CYS A 408 2.15 -6.68 -9.29
CA CYS A 408 1.65 -7.26 -8.04
C CYS A 408 0.37 -6.59 -7.51
N CYS A 409 0.22 -5.26 -7.66
CA CYS A 409 -0.88 -4.49 -7.07
C CYS A 409 -2.24 -4.73 -7.73
N PRO A 410 -2.42 -4.72 -9.07
CA PRO A 410 -3.72 -4.88 -9.69
C PRO A 410 -4.45 -6.18 -9.29
N PRO A 411 -3.84 -7.38 -9.41
CA PRO A 411 -4.51 -8.61 -9.00
C PRO A 411 -4.66 -8.73 -7.47
N ASN A 412 -3.79 -8.08 -6.68
CA ASN A 412 -3.95 -8.03 -5.23
C ASN A 412 -5.18 -7.21 -4.82
N LEU A 413 -5.48 -6.12 -5.53
CA LEU A 413 -6.71 -5.34 -5.33
C LEU A 413 -7.96 -6.15 -5.67
N THR A 414 -7.94 -7.02 -6.70
CA THR A 414 -9.09 -7.86 -7.04
C THR A 414 -9.46 -8.80 -5.90
N ARG A 415 -8.47 -9.52 -5.34
CA ARG A 415 -8.72 -10.48 -4.24
C ARG A 415 -9.14 -9.77 -2.95
N PHE A 416 -8.61 -8.57 -2.69
CA PHE A 416 -8.97 -7.80 -1.52
C PHE A 416 -10.38 -7.24 -1.57
N PHE A 417 -10.73 -6.45 -2.59
CA PHE A 417 -12.05 -5.80 -2.65
C PHE A 417 -13.21 -6.79 -2.75
N THR A 418 -13.01 -7.92 -3.41
CA THR A 418 -14.03 -8.97 -3.48
C THR A 418 -14.26 -9.65 -2.13
N SER A 419 -13.28 -9.69 -1.24
CA SER A 419 -13.38 -10.26 0.12
C SER A 419 -13.60 -9.21 1.23
N MET A 420 -13.52 -7.91 0.92
CA MET A 420 -13.59 -6.79 1.86
C MET A 420 -14.83 -6.78 2.77
N PRO A 421 -16.03 -7.23 2.34
CA PRO A 421 -17.20 -7.25 3.23
C PRO A 421 -17.00 -8.07 4.52
N SER A 422 -16.03 -9.00 4.56
CA SER A 422 -15.66 -9.73 5.78
C SER A 422 -15.12 -8.86 6.90
N LEU A 423 -14.73 -7.60 6.62
CA LEU A 423 -14.28 -6.62 7.62
C LEU A 423 -15.42 -6.03 8.44
N TYR A 424 -16.67 -6.14 7.99
CA TYR A 424 -17.81 -5.43 8.58
C TYR A 424 -18.31 -6.04 9.89
N TYR A 425 -18.35 -7.37 9.95
CA TYR A 425 -18.92 -8.11 11.08
C TYR A 425 -18.00 -9.22 11.52
N ALA A 426 -18.00 -9.46 12.82
CA ALA A 426 -17.32 -10.62 13.39
C ALA A 426 -18.15 -11.21 14.55
N ARG A 427 -17.81 -12.43 14.97
CA ARG A 427 -18.48 -13.10 16.09
C ARG A 427 -17.49 -13.80 17.03
N SER A 428 -17.88 -13.89 18.30
CA SER A 428 -17.23 -14.77 19.28
C SER A 428 -18.32 -15.52 20.03
N GLY A 429 -18.45 -16.80 19.80
CA GLY A 429 -19.61 -17.55 20.28
C GLY A 429 -20.93 -16.94 19.78
N ASN A 430 -21.77 -16.49 20.70
CA ASN A 430 -23.02 -15.78 20.39
C ASN A 430 -22.86 -14.26 20.29
N ASP A 431 -21.73 -13.70 20.71
CA ASP A 431 -21.49 -12.25 20.64
C ASP A 431 -21.25 -11.83 19.20
N LEU A 432 -21.85 -10.71 18.81
CA LEU A 432 -21.70 -10.10 17.49
C LEU A 432 -20.96 -8.77 17.60
N TYR A 433 -19.99 -8.57 16.73
CA TYR A 433 -19.19 -7.36 16.59
C TYR A 433 -19.61 -6.60 15.32
N ILE A 434 -19.87 -5.30 15.47
CA ILE A 434 -20.01 -4.35 14.38
C ILE A 434 -18.68 -3.59 14.26
N ASN A 435 -17.88 -3.93 13.25
CA ASN A 435 -16.51 -3.45 13.10
C ASN A 435 -16.40 -2.25 12.15
N GLN A 436 -17.16 -2.25 11.05
CA GLN A 436 -17.22 -1.19 10.05
C GLN A 436 -18.65 -0.74 9.84
N PHE A 437 -18.82 0.48 9.33
CA PHE A 437 -20.12 1.11 9.16
C PHE A 437 -20.46 1.34 7.68
N GLY A 438 -21.74 1.27 7.36
CA GLY A 438 -22.28 1.38 6.01
C GLY A 438 -23.58 0.61 5.90
N ASN A 439 -24.43 0.93 4.90
CA ASN A 439 -25.62 0.13 4.66
C ASN A 439 -25.22 -1.29 4.28
N SER A 440 -25.48 -2.20 5.17
CA SER A 440 -25.13 -3.60 5.02
C SER A 440 -26.02 -4.49 5.89
N SER A 441 -26.09 -5.76 5.55
CA SER A 441 -26.80 -6.74 6.39
C SER A 441 -26.08 -8.09 6.40
N THR A 442 -26.30 -8.81 7.50
CA THR A 442 -25.87 -10.20 7.65
C THR A 442 -26.88 -10.99 8.47
N GLU A 443 -26.89 -12.29 8.30
CA GLU A 443 -27.69 -13.22 9.10
C GLU A 443 -26.76 -14.25 9.76
N ILE A 444 -26.85 -14.36 11.07
CA ILE A 444 -26.07 -15.30 11.86
C ILE A 444 -26.99 -16.26 12.62
N GLN A 445 -26.44 -17.42 12.97
CA GLN A 445 -27.15 -18.39 13.79
C GLN A 445 -26.57 -18.35 15.21
N ASN A 446 -27.36 -17.93 16.17
CA ASN A 446 -27.07 -17.94 17.59
C ASN A 446 -27.71 -19.12 18.31
N ILE A 447 -27.33 -19.36 19.56
CA ILE A 447 -27.91 -20.37 20.44
C ILE A 447 -28.55 -19.64 21.62
N ASN A 448 -29.83 -19.87 21.87
CA ASN A 448 -30.51 -19.28 23.03
C ASN A 448 -30.21 -20.06 24.33
N SER A 449 -30.69 -19.53 25.45
CA SER A 449 -30.49 -20.13 26.77
C SER A 449 -31.05 -21.56 26.93
N LYS A 450 -31.91 -22.00 26.00
CA LYS A 450 -32.48 -23.34 25.95
C LYS A 450 -31.73 -24.29 25.01
N GLY A 451 -30.59 -23.85 24.43
CA GLY A 451 -29.80 -24.62 23.48
C GLY A 451 -30.41 -24.65 22.05
N GLN A 452 -31.43 -23.86 21.76
CA GLN A 452 -32.07 -23.81 20.44
C GLN A 452 -31.34 -22.83 19.53
N LYS A 453 -31.19 -23.19 18.26
CA LYS A 453 -30.65 -22.31 17.22
C LYS A 453 -31.67 -21.20 16.90
N VAL A 454 -31.19 -19.96 16.88
CA VAL A 454 -32.00 -18.77 16.58
C VAL A 454 -31.29 -17.98 15.49
N ASN A 455 -31.93 -17.80 14.37
CA ASN A 455 -31.41 -16.91 13.34
C ASN A 455 -31.57 -15.46 13.80
N VAL A 456 -30.50 -14.69 13.65
CA VAL A 456 -30.45 -13.27 13.97
C VAL A 456 -30.01 -12.51 12.73
N LYS A 457 -30.91 -11.72 12.15
CA LYS A 457 -30.55 -10.80 11.08
C LYS A 457 -30.17 -9.46 11.69
N VAL A 458 -29.07 -8.90 11.24
CA VAL A 458 -28.59 -7.56 11.63
C VAL A 458 -28.43 -6.73 10.38
N ARG A 459 -28.98 -5.52 10.40
CA ARG A 459 -28.90 -4.56 9.29
C ARG A 459 -28.42 -3.21 9.81
N GLN A 460 -27.45 -2.63 9.13
CA GLN A 460 -27.02 -1.24 9.32
C GLN A 460 -27.68 -0.36 8.27
N GLU A 461 -28.17 0.80 8.71
CA GLU A 461 -28.71 1.88 7.88
C GLU A 461 -27.94 3.17 8.22
N SER A 462 -27.22 3.75 7.24
CA SER A 462 -26.41 4.95 7.47
C SER A 462 -26.09 5.66 6.15
N ASN A 463 -25.65 6.91 6.24
CA ASN A 463 -24.99 7.62 5.13
C ASN A 463 -23.47 7.68 5.32
N PHE A 464 -22.91 6.67 5.97
CA PHE A 464 -21.46 6.58 6.17
C PHE A 464 -20.74 6.36 4.82
N PRO A 465 -19.62 7.02 4.54
CA PRO A 465 -18.77 7.79 5.46
C PRO A 465 -19.07 9.30 5.53
N TRP A 466 -20.20 9.74 5.03
CA TRP A 466 -20.55 11.16 4.99
C TRP A 466 -21.33 11.65 6.23
N SER A 467 -21.81 10.73 7.06
CA SER A 467 -22.49 11.01 8.32
C SER A 467 -22.16 9.93 9.36
N GLY A 468 -22.00 10.33 10.62
CA GLY A 468 -21.71 9.41 11.73
C GLY A 468 -22.94 8.78 12.36
N LEU A 469 -24.16 9.09 11.90
CA LEU A 469 -25.38 8.44 12.38
C LEU A 469 -25.56 7.06 11.74
N VAL A 470 -25.53 6.02 12.57
CA VAL A 470 -25.73 4.63 12.17
C VAL A 470 -26.88 4.03 12.96
N LYS A 471 -27.86 3.44 12.26
CA LYS A 471 -28.94 2.66 12.85
C LYS A 471 -28.68 1.19 12.65
N ILE A 472 -28.66 0.44 13.73
CA ILE A 472 -28.41 -1.01 13.73
C ILE A 472 -29.72 -1.68 14.13
N ARG A 473 -30.40 -2.27 13.14
CA ARG A 473 -31.63 -3.03 13.35
C ARG A 473 -31.27 -4.49 13.69
N VAL A 474 -31.80 -4.98 14.79
CA VAL A 474 -31.56 -6.33 15.30
C VAL A 474 -32.86 -7.13 15.22
N GLU A 475 -32.86 -8.19 14.44
CA GLU A 475 -34.04 -8.99 14.10
C GLU A 475 -33.81 -10.48 14.40
N PRO A 476 -33.82 -10.91 15.69
CA PRO A 476 -33.81 -12.31 16.00
C PRO A 476 -35.15 -12.95 15.64
N ALA A 477 -35.15 -14.17 15.11
CA ALA A 477 -36.39 -14.89 14.76
C ALA A 477 -37.33 -15.11 15.97
N MET A 478 -36.77 -15.07 17.19
CA MET A 478 -37.47 -15.03 18.47
C MET A 478 -36.61 -14.25 19.48
N PRO A 479 -37.19 -13.73 20.57
CA PRO A 479 -36.40 -13.01 21.59
C PRO A 479 -35.21 -13.80 22.04
N ASN A 480 -33.98 -13.23 21.90
CA ASN A 480 -32.72 -13.90 22.18
C ASN A 480 -31.77 -12.98 22.96
N THR A 481 -31.07 -13.55 23.93
CA THR A 481 -30.06 -12.83 24.74
C THR A 481 -28.68 -13.07 24.15
N PHE A 482 -28.01 -11.98 23.77
CA PHE A 482 -26.61 -12.00 23.33
C PHE A 482 -26.00 -10.60 23.47
N THR A 483 -24.68 -10.53 23.34
CA THR A 483 -23.93 -9.28 23.36
C THR A 483 -23.76 -8.73 21.96
N LEU A 484 -24.18 -7.49 21.73
CA LEU A 484 -23.83 -6.68 20.56
C LEU A 484 -22.71 -5.72 20.97
N ARG A 485 -21.60 -5.75 20.24
CA ARG A 485 -20.43 -4.90 20.41
C ARG A 485 -20.34 -3.97 19.20
N VAL A 486 -20.47 -2.66 19.43
CA VAL A 486 -20.40 -1.65 18.39
C VAL A 486 -19.10 -0.89 18.56
N ARG A 487 -18.23 -0.92 17.54
CA ARG A 487 -16.95 -0.20 17.58
C ARG A 487 -17.20 1.30 17.72
N ILE A 488 -16.39 1.95 18.53
CA ILE A 488 -16.28 3.41 18.53
C ILE A 488 -14.98 3.76 17.82
N PRO A 489 -15.05 4.39 16.63
CA PRO A 489 -13.85 4.78 15.88
C PRO A 489 -12.98 5.75 16.67
N GLY A 490 -11.66 5.67 16.48
CA GLY A 490 -10.69 6.57 17.12
C GLY A 490 -11.03 8.03 16.87
N TRP A 491 -11.34 8.42 15.63
CA TRP A 491 -11.72 9.79 15.29
C TRP A 491 -12.96 10.32 16.02
N ALA A 492 -13.86 9.44 16.46
CA ALA A 492 -15.02 9.80 17.26
C ALA A 492 -14.71 9.90 18.77
N LYS A 493 -13.53 9.44 19.19
CA LYS A 493 -13.01 9.52 20.57
C LYS A 493 -11.91 10.58 20.72
N GLY A 494 -11.51 11.26 19.65
CA GLY A 494 -10.41 12.24 19.66
C GLY A 494 -9.07 11.71 19.20
N ASP A 495 -8.96 10.44 18.81
CA ASP A 495 -7.72 9.84 18.34
C ASP A 495 -7.63 9.94 16.81
N VAL A 496 -6.53 10.44 16.27
CA VAL A 496 -6.25 10.37 14.83
C VAL A 496 -5.81 8.96 14.48
N VAL A 497 -4.87 8.43 15.22
CA VAL A 497 -4.34 7.06 15.12
C VAL A 497 -4.17 6.51 16.53
N PRO A 498 -4.03 5.17 16.71
CA PRO A 498 -3.84 4.58 18.03
C PRO A 498 -2.43 4.87 18.57
N LEU A 499 -1.89 5.90 18.67
CA LEU A 499 -0.64 6.36 19.31
C LEU A 499 -0.44 7.84 18.96
N ASP A 500 0.70 8.44 19.27
CA ASP A 500 0.95 9.88 19.23
C ASP A 500 1.60 10.39 17.93
N LEU A 501 1.64 9.58 16.86
CA LEU A 501 2.22 10.00 15.58
C LEU A 501 1.47 11.18 14.95
N TYR A 502 0.16 11.21 15.13
CA TYR A 502 -0.73 12.29 14.68
C TYR A 502 -1.74 12.64 15.75
N HIS A 503 -2.10 13.92 15.85
CA HIS A 503 -3.11 14.40 16.82
C HIS A 503 -4.01 15.45 16.19
N PHE A 504 -5.22 15.60 16.73
CA PHE A 504 -6.08 16.71 16.35
C PHE A 504 -5.61 18.00 17.05
N ARG A 505 -5.70 19.12 16.33
CA ARG A 505 -5.42 20.42 16.92
C ARG A 505 -6.43 20.77 18.02
N ASP A 506 -7.72 20.54 17.76
CA ASP A 506 -8.80 20.88 18.66
C ASP A 506 -9.23 19.68 19.48
N GLU A 507 -9.12 19.76 20.79
CA GLU A 507 -9.49 18.71 21.74
C GLU A 507 -11.01 18.66 22.02
N SER A 508 -11.82 19.56 21.43
CA SER A 508 -13.26 19.60 21.70
C SER A 508 -13.99 18.38 21.13
N GLU A 509 -14.43 17.50 22.02
CA GLU A 509 -15.16 16.31 21.66
C GLU A 509 -16.64 16.43 21.99
N SER A 510 -17.48 15.96 21.10
CA SER A 510 -18.87 15.65 21.41
C SER A 510 -18.94 14.13 21.63
N PRO A 511 -19.52 13.68 22.75
CA PRO A 511 -19.57 12.24 23.02
C PRO A 511 -20.42 11.51 21.99
N VAL A 512 -20.07 10.25 21.74
CA VAL A 512 -20.89 9.33 20.96
C VAL A 512 -22.16 9.04 21.76
N VAL A 513 -23.32 9.19 21.14
CA VAL A 513 -24.62 9.00 21.80
C VAL A 513 -25.31 7.76 21.28
N PHE A 514 -25.77 6.90 22.20
CA PHE A 514 -26.52 5.70 21.84
C PHE A 514 -28.00 5.83 22.26
N ARG A 515 -28.90 5.40 21.37
CA ARG A 515 -30.33 5.29 21.63
C ARG A 515 -30.85 3.91 21.24
N LEU A 516 -31.66 3.33 22.09
CA LEU A 516 -32.35 2.08 21.80
C LEU A 516 -33.85 2.37 21.68
N ASN A 517 -34.40 2.10 20.49
CA ASN A 517 -35.78 2.40 20.20
C ASN A 517 -36.18 3.87 20.53
N GLY A 518 -35.25 4.81 20.21
CA GLY A 518 -35.39 6.24 20.48
C GLY A 518 -35.01 6.68 21.91
N ASN A 519 -34.87 5.77 22.86
CA ASN A 519 -34.51 6.11 24.22
C ASN A 519 -32.98 6.07 24.46
N LEU A 520 -32.46 7.06 25.18
CA LEU A 520 -31.06 7.14 25.53
C LEU A 520 -30.65 5.85 26.30
N ILE A 521 -29.55 5.26 25.90
CA ILE A 521 -28.96 4.10 26.59
C ILE A 521 -27.44 4.34 26.80
N ILE A 522 -26.95 3.98 27.97
CA ILE A 522 -25.55 4.07 28.31
C ILE A 522 -24.96 2.66 28.25
N PRO A 523 -24.04 2.37 27.30
CA PRO A 523 -23.38 1.08 27.23
C PRO A 523 -22.28 0.95 28.28
N SER A 524 -21.81 -0.28 28.53
CA SER A 524 -20.46 -0.47 29.04
C SER A 524 -19.44 -0.38 27.90
N PHE A 525 -18.16 -0.16 28.24
CA PHE A 525 -17.11 -0.04 27.24
C PHE A 525 -16.03 -1.08 27.48
N GLU A 526 -15.60 -1.76 26.43
CA GLU A 526 -14.55 -2.76 26.49
C GLU A 526 -13.72 -2.73 25.20
N LYS A 527 -12.39 -2.57 25.31
CA LYS A 527 -11.45 -2.59 24.20
C LYS A 527 -11.89 -1.74 22.98
N GLY A 528 -12.46 -0.56 23.27
CA GLY A 528 -12.92 0.39 22.25
C GLY A 528 -14.31 0.09 21.64
N PHE A 529 -15.03 -0.86 22.19
CA PHE A 529 -16.42 -1.16 21.80
C PHE A 529 -17.42 -0.67 22.88
N ALA A 530 -18.55 -0.14 22.40
CA ALA A 530 -19.77 -0.01 23.21
C ALA A 530 -20.47 -1.37 23.25
N VAL A 531 -20.72 -1.87 24.47
CA VAL A 531 -21.15 -3.25 24.73
C VAL A 531 -22.58 -3.26 25.25
N PHE A 532 -23.46 -3.99 24.56
CA PHE A 532 -24.88 -4.11 24.85
C PHE A 532 -25.23 -5.59 25.09
N ASN A 533 -25.10 -6.05 26.34
CA ASN A 533 -25.53 -7.39 26.73
C ASN A 533 -26.99 -7.33 27.21
N ARG A 534 -27.90 -7.86 26.37
CA ARG A 534 -29.34 -7.80 26.66
C ARG A 534 -30.15 -8.84 25.90
N LYS A 535 -31.44 -8.99 26.31
CA LYS A 535 -32.42 -9.69 25.51
C LYS A 535 -32.90 -8.77 24.37
N TRP A 536 -32.58 -9.17 23.13
CA TRP A 536 -32.99 -8.49 21.91
C TRP A 536 -34.35 -8.99 21.46
N MET A 537 -35.22 -8.07 21.11
CA MET A 537 -36.53 -8.35 20.54
C MET A 537 -36.51 -8.16 19.02
N PRO A 538 -37.33 -8.90 18.24
CA PRO A 538 -37.47 -8.62 16.81
C PRO A 538 -37.81 -7.16 16.53
N GLY A 539 -37.05 -6.48 15.73
CA GLY A 539 -37.24 -5.07 15.36
C GLY A 539 -36.63 -4.05 16.29
N ASP A 540 -35.85 -4.44 17.31
CA ASP A 540 -35.07 -3.49 18.12
C ASP A 540 -34.09 -2.70 17.22
N VAL A 541 -34.01 -1.38 17.43
CA VAL A 541 -33.14 -0.46 16.70
C VAL A 541 -32.22 0.24 17.67
N LEU A 542 -30.92 -0.04 17.54
CA LEU A 542 -29.86 0.67 18.23
C LEU A 542 -29.31 1.77 17.30
N GLU A 543 -29.38 3.02 17.73
CA GLU A 543 -28.78 4.15 17.03
C GLU A 543 -27.46 4.51 17.70
N ALA A 544 -26.40 4.67 16.90
CA ALA A 544 -25.11 5.23 17.29
C ALA A 544 -24.92 6.54 16.54
N ASP A 545 -24.86 7.65 17.26
CA ASP A 545 -24.60 8.99 16.72
C ASP A 545 -23.17 9.39 17.06
N MET A 546 -22.30 9.32 16.05
CA MET A 546 -20.87 9.63 16.12
C MET A 546 -20.64 11.00 15.46
N PRO A 547 -20.46 12.07 16.21
CA PRO A 547 -20.35 13.43 15.65
C PRO A 547 -19.19 13.53 14.65
N MET A 548 -19.48 13.89 13.41
CA MET A 548 -18.50 14.17 12.38
C MET A 548 -18.33 15.66 12.14
N ARG A 549 -17.09 16.14 12.28
CA ARG A 549 -16.72 17.53 11.97
C ARG A 549 -15.37 17.52 11.24
N PRO A 550 -15.14 18.48 10.31
CA PRO A 550 -13.80 18.67 9.78
C PRO A 550 -12.85 19.05 10.92
N LYS A 551 -11.76 18.33 11.03
CA LYS A 551 -10.71 18.57 12.03
C LYS A 551 -9.35 18.75 11.34
N ARG A 552 -8.52 19.64 11.92
CA ARG A 552 -7.11 19.74 11.54
C ARG A 552 -6.32 18.66 12.25
N VAL A 553 -5.47 17.98 11.49
CA VAL A 553 -4.53 16.99 12.00
C VAL A 553 -3.14 17.60 11.94
N LEU A 554 -2.38 17.43 13.00
CA LEU A 554 -0.97 17.80 13.09
C LEU A 554 -0.13 16.54 13.28
N ALA A 555 1.07 16.53 12.72
CA ALA A 555 2.03 15.45 12.92
C ALA A 555 2.85 15.65 14.21
N ASN A 556 3.36 14.56 14.75
CA ASN A 556 4.37 14.57 15.81
C ASN A 556 5.55 15.46 15.41
N SER A 557 6.13 16.21 16.36
CA SER A 557 7.22 17.16 16.09
C SER A 557 8.48 16.52 15.49
N ARG A 558 8.63 15.21 15.56
CA ARG A 558 9.73 14.46 14.93
C ARG A 558 9.54 14.21 13.43
N VAL A 559 8.33 14.39 12.89
CA VAL A 559 8.08 14.28 11.44
C VAL A 559 8.42 15.63 10.79
N GLU A 560 9.66 15.77 10.33
CA GLU A 560 10.16 17.03 9.78
C GLU A 560 9.41 17.49 8.53
N ALA A 561 8.99 16.56 7.68
CA ALA A 561 8.28 16.85 6.43
C ALA A 561 6.95 17.59 6.65
N ASP A 562 6.34 17.42 7.83
CA ASP A 562 5.00 17.94 8.13
C ASP A 562 4.99 19.11 9.12
N GLN A 563 6.18 19.60 9.53
CA GLN A 563 6.27 20.72 10.45
C GLN A 563 5.66 22.00 9.88
N GLY A 564 4.89 22.72 10.72
CA GLY A 564 4.18 23.94 10.32
C GLY A 564 3.08 23.73 9.27
N ARG A 565 2.61 22.48 9.12
CA ARG A 565 1.54 22.08 8.21
C ARG A 565 0.41 21.40 8.97
N PHE A 566 -0.75 21.35 8.35
CA PHE A 566 -1.87 20.56 8.82
C PHE A 566 -2.47 19.76 7.66
N ALA A 567 -3.12 18.66 7.99
CA ALA A 567 -4.00 17.95 7.09
C ALA A 567 -5.47 18.04 7.54
N VAL A 568 -6.40 17.77 6.64
CA VAL A 568 -7.84 17.81 6.94
C VAL A 568 -8.39 16.39 7.05
N ARG A 569 -9.06 16.10 8.17
CA ARG A 569 -9.80 14.85 8.37
C ARG A 569 -11.28 15.11 8.60
N PHE A 570 -12.12 14.25 8.03
CA PHE A 570 -13.56 14.21 8.28
C PHE A 570 -14.03 12.76 8.40
N GLY A 571 -14.38 12.34 9.62
CA GLY A 571 -14.66 10.95 9.91
C GLY A 571 -13.47 10.03 9.55
N PRO A 572 -13.66 8.98 8.73
CA PRO A 572 -12.56 8.10 8.30
C PRO A 572 -11.68 8.69 7.19
N MET A 573 -12.13 9.77 6.54
CA MET A 573 -11.53 10.33 5.33
C MET A 573 -10.44 11.35 5.64
N ILE A 574 -9.31 11.22 4.96
CA ILE A 574 -8.28 12.26 4.80
C ILE A 574 -8.55 12.99 3.49
N TYR A 575 -8.32 14.30 3.48
CA TYR A 575 -8.57 15.18 2.35
C TYR A 575 -7.27 15.72 1.78
N CYS A 576 -7.26 15.96 0.48
CA CYS A 576 -6.15 16.62 -0.21
C CYS A 576 -6.68 17.77 -1.09
N LEU A 577 -5.80 18.71 -1.37
CA LEU A 577 -6.00 19.70 -2.42
C LEU A 577 -5.52 19.13 -3.75
N GLU A 578 -6.33 19.20 -4.79
CA GLU A 578 -5.97 18.82 -6.17
C GLU A 578 -6.05 20.08 -7.04
N GLY A 579 -5.09 20.28 -7.96
CA GLY A 579 -4.98 21.49 -8.77
C GLY A 579 -6.26 21.83 -9.52
N LYS A 580 -6.87 20.84 -10.16
CA LYS A 580 -8.13 20.96 -10.92
C LYS A 580 -9.33 21.49 -10.13
N ASP A 581 -9.26 21.46 -8.82
CA ASP A 581 -10.29 22.00 -7.94
C ASP A 581 -10.00 23.44 -7.51
N GLN A 582 -8.85 23.97 -7.87
CA GLN A 582 -8.43 25.34 -7.55
C GLN A 582 -8.53 26.26 -8.79
N SER A 583 -8.62 27.56 -8.55
CA SER A 583 -8.81 28.55 -9.63
C SER A 583 -7.62 28.68 -10.58
N ASP A 584 -6.41 28.26 -10.16
CA ASP A 584 -5.16 28.44 -10.90
C ASP A 584 -4.26 27.19 -10.94
N ASP A 585 -4.82 26.00 -10.66
CA ASP A 585 -4.14 24.69 -10.58
C ASP A 585 -2.98 24.61 -9.57
N ARG A 586 -2.85 25.58 -8.66
CA ARG A 586 -1.71 25.69 -7.74
C ARG A 586 -2.10 25.25 -6.33
N VAL A 587 -1.50 24.21 -5.84
CA VAL A 587 -1.73 23.70 -4.47
C VAL A 587 -0.47 23.70 -3.61
N LEU A 588 0.73 23.79 -4.23
CA LEU A 588 2.00 23.72 -3.51
C LEU A 588 2.48 25.07 -2.98
N ASN A 589 1.88 26.17 -3.42
CA ASN A 589 2.24 27.55 -3.07
C ASN A 589 1.17 28.20 -2.18
N LEU A 590 0.50 27.41 -1.37
CA LEU A 590 -0.59 27.87 -0.53
C LEU A 590 -0.15 28.06 0.92
N PHE A 591 -0.84 28.98 1.60
CA PHE A 591 -0.80 29.18 3.03
C PHE A 591 -2.24 29.30 3.55
N VAL A 592 -2.56 28.57 4.61
CA VAL A 592 -3.88 28.61 5.24
C VAL A 592 -3.72 28.87 6.72
N PRO A 593 -4.06 30.07 7.22
CA PRO A 593 -3.91 30.39 8.63
C PRO A 593 -4.74 29.45 9.51
N ASP A 594 -4.29 29.25 10.72
CA ASP A 594 -4.95 28.37 11.71
C ASP A 594 -6.38 28.82 12.06
N THR A 595 -6.67 30.12 11.90
CA THR A 595 -8.00 30.73 12.10
C THR A 595 -8.99 30.45 10.98
N ALA A 596 -8.57 29.87 9.84
CA ALA A 596 -9.45 29.59 8.73
C ALA A 596 -10.44 28.47 9.07
N THR A 597 -11.73 28.76 8.92
CA THR A 597 -12.81 27.80 9.17
C THR A 597 -12.96 26.85 7.98
N ILE A 598 -12.94 25.54 8.25
CA ILE A 598 -13.16 24.47 7.27
C ILE A 598 -14.63 24.06 7.34
N ARG A 599 -15.31 24.03 6.19
CA ARG A 599 -16.74 23.68 6.10
C ARG A 599 -16.94 22.49 5.18
N PRO A 600 -17.71 21.48 5.60
CA PRO A 600 -18.13 20.40 4.72
C PRO A 600 -19.22 20.90 3.77
N VAL A 601 -19.08 20.62 2.46
CA VAL A 601 -20.04 20.99 1.43
C VAL A 601 -20.25 19.79 0.51
N PHE A 602 -21.47 19.31 0.41
CA PHE A 602 -21.80 18.22 -0.49
C PHE A 602 -21.83 18.71 -1.94
N ASP A 603 -21.00 18.11 -2.80
CA ASP A 603 -20.92 18.39 -4.23
C ASP A 603 -21.53 17.21 -5.01
N ALA A 604 -22.76 17.37 -5.47
CA ALA A 604 -23.49 16.32 -6.16
C ALA A 604 -22.96 16.03 -7.59
N ALA A 605 -22.26 17.00 -8.18
CA ALA A 605 -21.73 16.88 -9.55
C ALA A 605 -20.36 16.21 -9.58
N LEU A 606 -19.60 16.25 -8.47
CA LEU A 606 -18.26 15.72 -8.40
C LEU A 606 -18.27 14.23 -8.03
N PHE A 607 -17.71 13.37 -8.89
CA PHE A 607 -17.57 11.92 -8.68
C PHE A 607 -18.85 11.17 -8.25
N GLY A 608 -20.02 11.63 -8.71
CA GLY A 608 -21.31 11.03 -8.36
C GLY A 608 -21.86 11.44 -7.00
N GLY A 609 -21.27 12.46 -6.37
CA GLY A 609 -21.70 13.05 -5.11
C GLY A 609 -20.76 12.71 -3.96
N ILE A 610 -19.98 13.71 -3.54
CA ILE A 610 -19.04 13.58 -2.42
C ILE A 610 -19.14 14.77 -1.47
N GLN A 611 -18.71 14.57 -0.23
CA GLN A 611 -18.48 15.64 0.72
C GLN A 611 -17.11 16.25 0.41
N THR A 612 -17.07 17.53 0.02
CA THR A 612 -15.84 18.33 -0.13
C THR A 612 -15.61 19.17 1.13
N MET A 613 -14.35 19.62 1.34
CA MET A 613 -14.02 20.58 2.39
C MET A 613 -13.69 21.91 1.75
N GLN A 614 -14.40 22.98 2.14
CA GLN A 614 -14.18 24.32 1.61
C GLN A 614 -13.68 25.26 2.70
N PHE A 615 -12.67 26.04 2.38
CA PHE A 615 -12.05 27.01 3.28
C PHE A 615 -11.33 28.11 2.51
N ARG A 616 -10.92 29.15 3.22
CA ARG A 616 -10.13 30.23 2.64
C ARG A 616 -8.67 30.10 3.00
N GLY A 617 -7.81 30.40 2.07
CA GLY A 617 -6.37 30.47 2.21
C GLY A 617 -5.79 31.58 1.35
N PHE A 618 -4.51 31.50 1.11
CA PHE A 618 -3.76 32.49 0.33
C PHE A 618 -2.77 31.78 -0.57
N LEU A 619 -2.63 32.28 -1.79
CA LEU A 619 -1.49 32.01 -2.64
C LEU A 619 -0.31 32.86 -2.17
N VAL A 620 0.84 32.24 -1.97
CA VAL A 620 2.08 32.92 -1.60
C VAL A 620 2.80 33.36 -2.87
N SER A 621 2.58 34.61 -3.29
CA SER A 621 3.13 35.10 -4.56
C SER A 621 4.61 35.43 -4.47
N LYS A 622 5.08 35.91 -3.32
CA LYS A 622 6.49 36.25 -3.09
C LYS A 622 6.82 36.19 -1.60
N LYS A 623 7.95 35.61 -1.24
CA LYS A 623 8.51 35.72 0.12
C LYS A 623 9.27 37.03 0.26
N LEU A 624 9.00 37.73 1.36
CA LEU A 624 9.72 38.95 1.78
C LEU A 624 10.70 38.64 2.92
N SER A 625 10.34 37.70 3.78
CA SER A 625 11.16 37.08 4.83
C SER A 625 10.55 35.72 5.19
N PRO A 626 11.18 34.89 6.06
CA PRO A 626 10.56 33.63 6.48
C PRO A 626 9.12 33.78 6.99
N GLU A 627 8.81 34.90 7.66
CA GLU A 627 7.51 35.16 8.30
C GLU A 627 6.63 36.17 7.55
N LYS A 628 7.09 36.72 6.42
CA LYS A 628 6.36 37.73 5.64
C LYS A 628 6.34 37.35 4.17
N ALA A 629 5.19 37.50 3.57
CA ALA A 629 4.98 37.21 2.14
C ALA A 629 3.89 38.11 1.55
N ASP A 630 3.94 38.28 0.25
CA ASP A 630 2.83 38.83 -0.50
C ASP A 630 1.79 37.72 -0.72
N LEU A 631 0.61 37.94 -0.17
CA LEU A 631 -0.47 36.95 -0.09
C LEU A 631 -1.66 37.37 -0.95
N GLN A 632 -2.17 36.46 -1.77
CA GLN A 632 -3.38 36.65 -2.58
C GLN A 632 -4.48 35.73 -2.07
N PRO A 633 -5.65 36.27 -1.64
CA PRO A 633 -6.74 35.43 -1.12
C PRO A 633 -7.21 34.40 -2.14
N GLN A 634 -7.44 33.17 -1.67
CA GLN A 634 -7.91 32.05 -2.46
C GLN A 634 -9.08 31.35 -1.75
N ALA A 635 -10.08 30.92 -2.52
CA ALA A 635 -11.10 29.96 -2.09
C ALA A 635 -10.58 28.54 -2.43
N LEU A 636 -10.48 27.69 -1.43
CA LEU A 636 -9.90 26.35 -1.59
C LEU A 636 -10.99 25.29 -1.41
N LYS A 637 -10.89 24.26 -2.26
CA LYS A 637 -11.74 23.06 -2.21
C LYS A 637 -10.86 21.81 -2.11
N ALA A 638 -11.00 21.05 -1.04
CA ALA A 638 -10.32 19.77 -0.85
C ALA A 638 -11.30 18.61 -1.12
N VAL A 639 -10.77 17.56 -1.69
CA VAL A 639 -11.48 16.29 -2.00
C VAL A 639 -10.92 15.15 -1.16
N PRO A 640 -11.66 14.05 -0.92
CA PRO A 640 -11.13 12.87 -0.28
C PRO A 640 -9.88 12.34 -1.01
N TYR A 641 -8.83 12.00 -0.26
CA TYR A 641 -7.55 11.58 -0.82
C TYR A 641 -7.67 10.44 -1.84
N PHE A 642 -8.52 9.45 -1.63
CA PHE A 642 -8.68 8.35 -2.59
C PHE A 642 -9.28 8.77 -3.93
N MET A 643 -9.86 9.98 -4.03
CA MET A 643 -10.47 10.52 -5.26
C MET A 643 -9.47 11.21 -6.19
N TRP A 644 -8.32 11.67 -5.66
CA TRP A 644 -7.37 12.41 -6.48
C TRP A 644 -6.88 11.61 -7.69
N ASN A 645 -6.44 12.29 -8.73
CA ASN A 645 -5.92 11.69 -9.97
C ASN A 645 -6.95 10.85 -10.79
N ASN A 646 -8.24 10.85 -10.44
CA ASN A 646 -9.25 10.23 -11.32
C ASN A 646 -9.60 11.10 -12.54
N ARG A 647 -9.02 12.28 -12.65
CA ARG A 647 -9.17 13.23 -13.75
C ARG A 647 -7.84 13.45 -14.51
N GLY A 648 -6.87 12.54 -14.36
CA GLY A 648 -5.51 12.59 -14.91
C GLY A 648 -4.51 13.27 -13.97
N ALA A 649 -3.23 13.28 -14.37
CA ALA A 649 -2.13 13.85 -13.59
C ALA A 649 -2.38 15.31 -13.17
N ASP A 650 -2.03 15.62 -11.92
CA ASP A 650 -2.23 16.95 -11.35
C ASP A 650 -1.27 17.23 -10.19
N ASN A 651 -1.17 18.50 -9.81
CA ASN A 651 -0.60 18.88 -8.52
C ASN A 651 -1.52 18.43 -7.39
N MET A 652 -0.97 17.88 -6.34
CA MET A 652 -1.75 17.45 -5.18
C MET A 652 -0.95 17.64 -3.90
N THR A 653 -1.63 17.99 -2.80
CA THR A 653 -1.04 17.94 -1.45
C THR A 653 -2.05 17.55 -0.39
N VAL A 654 -1.64 16.68 0.53
CA VAL A 654 -2.37 16.35 1.75
C VAL A 654 -2.03 17.35 2.86
N TRP A 655 -0.74 17.71 2.99
CA TRP A 655 -0.25 18.57 4.04
C TRP A 655 -0.15 20.03 3.59
N ILE A 656 -0.94 20.89 4.21
CA ILE A 656 -1.14 22.29 3.84
C ILE A 656 -0.38 23.18 4.84
N PRO A 657 0.50 24.09 4.39
CA PRO A 657 1.20 25.01 5.29
C PRO A 657 0.24 25.94 6.04
N GLU A 658 0.36 25.98 7.37
CA GLU A 658 -0.30 26.95 8.24
C GLU A 658 0.67 27.91 8.94
N ASP A 659 1.97 27.69 8.73
CA ASP A 659 3.05 28.59 9.09
C ASP A 659 3.73 29.09 7.82
N LEU A 660 3.84 30.39 7.65
CA LEU A 660 4.48 31.01 6.49
C LEU A 660 5.92 30.56 6.30
N ARG A 661 6.62 30.19 7.35
CA ARG A 661 7.99 29.68 7.26
C ARG A 661 8.08 28.43 6.38
N HIS A 662 7.05 27.59 6.42
CA HIS A 662 6.95 26.33 5.68
C HIS A 662 6.17 26.43 4.36
N ALA A 663 5.56 27.60 4.08
CA ALA A 663 4.88 27.84 2.81
C ALA A 663 5.87 28.15 1.69
N ARG A 664 5.63 27.63 0.50
CA ARG A 664 6.46 27.91 -0.70
C ARG A 664 5.88 29.10 -1.46
N ALA A 665 6.71 30.02 -1.91
CA ALA A 665 6.29 31.07 -2.80
C ALA A 665 6.25 30.58 -4.26
N LEU A 666 5.56 31.33 -5.12
CA LEU A 666 5.66 31.12 -6.56
C LEU A 666 7.11 31.32 -7.02
N ALA A 667 7.56 30.48 -7.90
CA ALA A 667 8.82 30.68 -8.60
C ALA A 667 8.79 32.05 -9.31
N GLN A 668 9.83 32.85 -9.09
CA GLN A 668 9.94 34.17 -9.71
C GLN A 668 10.53 34.00 -11.11
N PRO A 669 10.07 34.78 -12.12
CA PRO A 669 10.69 34.75 -13.43
C PRO A 669 12.18 35.09 -13.36
N THR A 670 13.05 34.13 -13.64
CA THR A 670 14.50 34.30 -13.75
C THR A 670 14.95 34.15 -15.19
N LEU A 671 16.19 34.50 -15.52
CA LEU A 671 16.77 34.22 -16.82
C LEU A 671 16.77 32.72 -17.11
N ALA A 672 17.10 31.89 -16.14
CA ALA A 672 17.06 30.42 -16.24
C ALA A 672 15.64 29.90 -16.55
N SER A 673 14.62 30.33 -15.78
CA SER A 673 13.24 29.83 -15.92
C SER A 673 12.56 30.24 -17.24
N ARG A 674 13.10 31.27 -17.94
CA ARG A 674 12.61 31.73 -19.26
C ARG A 674 13.39 31.11 -20.43
N SER A 675 14.45 30.36 -20.14
CA SER A 675 15.31 29.72 -21.14
C SER A 675 14.73 28.41 -21.62
N LYS A 676 15.07 28.02 -22.85
CA LYS A 676 14.91 26.64 -23.28
C LYS A 676 16.03 25.80 -22.66
N VAL A 677 15.68 24.79 -21.87
CA VAL A 677 16.65 23.92 -21.23
C VAL A 677 16.91 22.69 -22.10
N GLU A 678 18.16 22.36 -22.30
CA GLU A 678 18.62 21.16 -22.98
C GLU A 678 19.66 20.45 -22.12
N VAL A 679 19.73 19.11 -22.21
CA VAL A 679 20.63 18.28 -21.42
C VAL A 679 21.35 17.24 -22.31
N SER A 680 22.50 16.78 -21.87
CA SER A 680 23.19 15.67 -22.54
C SER A 680 22.43 14.35 -22.43
N GLY A 681 22.72 13.41 -23.34
CA GLY A 681 22.17 12.05 -23.29
C GLY A 681 22.44 11.37 -21.94
N GLY A 682 21.55 10.45 -21.58
CA GLY A 682 21.62 9.72 -20.30
C GLY A 682 21.01 10.46 -19.09
N CYS A 683 20.66 11.74 -19.23
CA CYS A 683 19.99 12.51 -18.18
C CYS A 683 18.61 11.92 -17.86
N LYS A 684 18.30 11.84 -16.58
CA LYS A 684 17.01 11.45 -16.01
C LYS A 684 16.38 12.66 -15.32
N GLY A 685 15.05 12.69 -15.31
CA GLY A 685 14.27 13.83 -14.83
C GLY A 685 13.92 14.82 -15.95
N ASP A 686 12.91 15.66 -15.71
CA ASP A 686 12.57 16.75 -16.62
C ASP A 686 13.64 17.85 -16.52
N PRO A 687 14.28 18.26 -17.61
CA PRO A 687 15.29 19.33 -17.60
C PRO A 687 14.83 20.66 -16.96
N LEU A 688 13.54 20.97 -16.98
CA LEU A 688 12.99 22.19 -16.37
C LEU A 688 13.08 22.18 -14.83
N LEU A 689 13.29 21.03 -14.20
CA LEU A 689 13.43 20.92 -12.75
C LEU A 689 14.63 21.69 -12.19
N VAL A 690 15.64 21.95 -12.99
CA VAL A 690 16.80 22.77 -12.56
C VAL A 690 16.53 24.28 -12.54
N THR A 691 15.28 24.70 -12.82
CA THR A 691 14.87 26.12 -12.84
C THR A 691 13.62 26.39 -12.02
N ASP A 692 13.13 25.42 -11.24
CA ASP A 692 11.83 25.47 -10.59
C ASP A 692 11.86 26.21 -9.22
N GLN A 693 13.06 26.56 -8.75
CA GLN A 693 13.29 27.27 -7.48
C GLN A 693 12.72 26.53 -6.26
N MET A 694 12.70 25.20 -6.32
CA MET A 694 12.29 24.40 -5.18
C MET A 694 13.32 24.50 -4.06
N PRO A 695 12.89 24.70 -2.81
CA PRO A 695 13.80 24.69 -1.68
C PRO A 695 14.55 23.37 -1.56
N VAL A 696 15.87 23.44 -1.44
CA VAL A 696 16.75 22.29 -1.25
C VAL A 696 17.29 22.32 0.18
N ARG A 697 17.09 21.25 0.95
CA ARG A 697 17.56 21.14 2.34
C ARG A 697 19.05 20.78 2.42
N ASN A 698 19.45 19.82 1.61
CA ASN A 698 20.85 19.33 1.49
C ASN A 698 21.03 18.66 0.12
N SER A 699 22.26 18.29 -0.22
CA SER A 699 22.55 17.70 -1.53
C SER A 699 21.87 16.35 -1.79
N ALA A 700 21.46 15.62 -0.74
CA ALA A 700 20.75 14.33 -0.84
C ALA A 700 19.22 14.49 -0.74
N ASP A 701 18.68 15.68 -0.90
CA ASP A 701 17.26 15.96 -0.73
C ASP A 701 16.41 15.41 -1.89
N HIS A 702 15.92 14.18 -1.76
CA HIS A 702 15.00 13.56 -2.71
C HIS A 702 13.58 14.19 -2.72
N GLU A 703 13.23 15.01 -1.72
CA GLU A 703 11.98 15.76 -1.68
C GLU A 703 12.02 17.03 -2.54
N SER A 704 13.21 17.54 -2.85
CA SER A 704 13.40 18.61 -3.83
C SER A 704 13.45 18.05 -5.26
N SER A 705 13.34 18.94 -6.23
CA SER A 705 13.52 18.58 -7.65
C SER A 705 15.00 18.41 -7.99
N PHE A 706 15.33 17.50 -8.90
CA PHE A 706 16.68 17.33 -9.43
C PHE A 706 16.68 16.59 -10.77
N VAL A 707 17.77 16.74 -11.50
CA VAL A 707 18.15 15.90 -12.65
C VAL A 707 19.44 15.16 -12.35
N HIS A 708 19.62 13.96 -12.93
CA HIS A 708 20.81 13.15 -12.71
C HIS A 708 21.13 12.24 -13.91
N TRP A 709 22.37 11.70 -13.95
CA TRP A 709 22.84 10.79 -15.02
C TRP A 709 22.99 9.33 -14.56
N TRP A 710 22.52 8.95 -13.37
CA TRP A 710 22.56 7.56 -12.95
C TRP A 710 21.78 6.66 -13.91
N PRO A 711 22.31 5.47 -14.35
CA PRO A 711 23.58 4.82 -13.94
C PRO A 711 24.79 5.08 -14.88
N GLU A 712 24.90 6.22 -15.52
CA GLU A 712 26.04 6.55 -16.35
C GLU A 712 27.25 6.93 -15.45
N PHE A 713 28.27 6.05 -15.42
CA PHE A 713 29.44 6.18 -14.52
C PHE A 713 30.63 6.85 -15.21
N GLY A 714 31.33 7.72 -14.48
CA GLY A 714 32.61 8.31 -14.91
C GLY A 714 32.55 9.09 -16.22
N SER A 715 31.36 9.38 -16.71
CA SER A 715 31.11 10.11 -17.95
C SER A 715 31.01 11.61 -17.68
N ALA A 716 30.75 12.38 -18.74
CA ALA A 716 30.46 13.81 -18.67
C ALA A 716 28.95 14.06 -18.92
N GLY A 717 28.40 14.99 -18.17
CA GLY A 717 27.05 15.48 -18.38
C GLY A 717 27.05 16.99 -18.58
N TRP A 718 26.02 17.51 -19.28
CA TRP A 718 25.85 18.95 -19.40
C TRP A 718 24.36 19.35 -19.36
N ILE A 719 24.14 20.60 -18.87
CA ILE A 719 22.87 21.31 -18.91
C ILE A 719 23.10 22.61 -19.69
N GLN A 720 22.19 22.97 -20.58
CA GLN A 720 22.32 24.16 -21.41
C GLN A 720 21.06 25.00 -21.35
N TYR A 721 21.24 26.30 -21.15
CA TYR A 721 20.20 27.31 -21.33
C TYR A 721 20.37 28.00 -22.66
N ASN A 722 19.31 28.01 -23.47
CA ASN A 722 19.23 28.80 -24.71
C ASN A 722 18.32 30.00 -24.42
N PHE A 723 18.85 31.22 -24.45
CA PHE A 723 18.14 32.43 -24.18
C PHE A 723 17.29 32.84 -25.39
N THR A 724 16.23 33.62 -25.16
CA THR A 724 15.38 34.13 -26.23
C THR A 724 16.06 35.25 -27.06
N GLY A 725 17.15 35.82 -26.55
CA GLY A 725 17.96 36.85 -27.17
C GLY A 725 19.36 36.82 -26.60
N GLU A 726 20.19 37.83 -27.02
CA GLU A 726 21.52 38.00 -26.41
C GLU A 726 21.37 38.62 -25.01
N GLU A 727 21.87 37.91 -23.99
CA GLU A 727 21.83 38.32 -22.59
C GLU A 727 23.25 38.55 -22.07
N GLN A 728 23.40 39.43 -21.06
CA GLN A 728 24.65 39.63 -20.35
C GLN A 728 24.61 38.91 -19.03
N VAL A 729 25.54 37.96 -18.83
CA VAL A 729 25.57 37.11 -17.62
C VAL A 729 26.94 37.17 -16.99
N GLY A 730 27.01 37.31 -15.68
CA GLY A 730 28.27 37.41 -14.92
C GLY A 730 28.26 36.60 -13.60
N THR A 731 27.14 35.98 -13.24
CA THR A 731 27.03 35.20 -12.00
C THR A 731 26.27 33.91 -12.27
N ALA A 732 26.68 32.83 -11.65
CA ALA A 732 25.95 31.57 -11.64
C ALA A 732 25.94 30.94 -10.24
N ARG A 733 24.82 30.32 -9.88
CA ARG A 733 24.65 29.55 -8.66
C ARG A 733 24.16 28.16 -9.01
N ILE A 734 24.82 27.13 -8.49
CA ILE A 734 24.46 25.74 -8.73
C ILE A 734 24.29 25.05 -7.37
N TYR A 735 23.22 24.25 -7.23
CA TYR A 735 23.04 23.32 -6.13
C TYR A 735 23.18 21.91 -6.71
N PHE A 736 24.28 21.22 -6.35
CA PHE A 736 24.57 19.88 -6.85
C PHE A 736 23.80 18.81 -6.07
N PHE A 737 23.30 17.80 -6.77
CA PHE A 737 22.70 16.60 -6.18
C PHE A 737 23.79 15.57 -5.88
N ASP A 738 23.81 15.09 -4.62
CA ASP A 738 24.76 14.09 -4.11
C ASP A 738 24.05 13.24 -3.04
N ASP A 739 23.69 12.03 -3.38
CA ASP A 739 22.92 11.13 -2.53
C ASP A 739 23.76 10.07 -1.80
N GLU A 740 25.05 10.34 -1.59
CA GLU A 740 25.99 9.46 -0.87
C GLU A 740 25.50 9.09 0.52
N SER A 741 24.98 10.06 1.25
CA SER A 741 24.51 9.88 2.63
C SER A 741 23.30 8.93 2.74
N THR A 742 22.57 8.76 1.65
CA THR A 742 21.42 7.85 1.56
C THR A 742 21.73 6.54 0.80
N GLY A 743 23.02 6.32 0.48
CA GLY A 743 23.47 5.12 -0.23
C GLY A 743 23.26 5.14 -1.74
N GLY A 744 22.89 6.31 -2.31
CA GLY A 744 22.70 6.48 -3.75
C GLY A 744 23.99 6.58 -4.54
N GLY A 745 23.89 6.66 -5.86
CA GLY A 745 25.01 6.58 -6.81
C GLY A 745 25.47 7.89 -7.41
N CYS A 746 24.89 9.03 -6.98
CA CYS A 746 25.28 10.35 -7.46
C CYS A 746 26.21 11.06 -6.48
N ARG A 747 27.17 11.79 -7.01
CA ARG A 747 28.16 12.59 -6.24
C ARG A 747 28.31 13.97 -6.87
N ILE A 748 28.75 14.94 -6.07
CA ILE A 748 29.23 16.20 -6.63
C ILE A 748 30.30 15.93 -7.69
N PRO A 749 30.32 16.68 -8.82
CA PRO A 749 31.21 16.39 -9.93
C PRO A 749 32.68 16.47 -9.54
N ALA A 750 33.55 15.72 -10.22
CA ALA A 750 34.99 15.80 -10.06
C ALA A 750 35.54 17.11 -10.63
N LYS A 751 34.94 17.59 -11.69
CA LYS A 751 35.25 18.86 -12.36
C LYS A 751 33.98 19.39 -13.02
N TRP A 752 33.84 20.70 -13.06
CA TRP A 752 32.77 21.37 -13.78
C TRP A 752 33.23 22.75 -14.27
N GLU A 753 32.57 23.25 -15.31
CA GLU A 753 32.81 24.59 -15.86
C GLU A 753 31.56 25.14 -16.51
N ILE A 754 31.49 26.49 -16.64
CA ILE A 754 30.47 27.16 -17.41
C ILE A 754 31.08 27.62 -18.74
N LYS A 755 30.36 27.35 -19.81
CA LYS A 755 30.71 27.83 -21.16
C LYS A 755 29.60 28.73 -21.70
N TYR A 756 30.00 29.70 -22.52
CA TYR A 756 29.09 30.58 -23.24
C TYR A 756 29.29 30.40 -24.76
N LEU A 757 28.24 30.65 -25.52
CA LEU A 757 28.26 30.56 -26.98
C LEU A 757 28.67 31.89 -27.57
N GLU A 758 29.82 31.93 -28.24
CA GLU A 758 30.31 33.10 -28.97
C GLU A 758 30.58 32.74 -30.44
N ASN A 759 29.87 33.40 -31.38
CA ASN A 759 30.02 33.14 -32.83
C ASN A 759 29.93 31.66 -33.22
N GLY A 760 29.03 30.91 -32.58
CA GLY A 760 28.85 29.47 -32.81
C GLY A 760 29.88 28.54 -32.19
N VAL A 761 30.78 29.07 -31.35
CA VAL A 761 31.82 28.32 -30.65
C VAL A 761 31.63 28.43 -29.14
N TRP A 762 31.69 27.31 -28.44
CA TRP A 762 31.63 27.24 -26.97
C TRP A 762 32.97 27.66 -26.37
N ARG A 763 32.96 28.65 -25.48
CA ARG A 763 34.12 29.14 -24.74
C ARG A 763 33.88 29.09 -23.27
N SER A 764 34.92 28.71 -22.47
CA SER A 764 34.83 28.74 -21.01
C SER A 764 34.82 30.17 -20.49
N VAL A 765 33.95 30.46 -19.52
CA VAL A 765 33.98 31.75 -18.81
C VAL A 765 35.26 31.82 -17.93
N TYR A 766 35.81 33.02 -17.82
CA TYR A 766 36.95 33.24 -16.90
C TYR A 766 36.44 33.53 -15.48
N VAL A 767 36.76 32.62 -14.56
CA VAL A 767 36.40 32.72 -13.13
C VAL A 767 37.66 33.07 -12.35
N PRO A 768 37.83 34.34 -11.90
CA PRO A 768 39.04 34.78 -11.23
C PRO A 768 39.37 33.99 -9.97
N ALA A 769 38.36 33.59 -9.18
CA ALA A 769 38.50 32.81 -7.95
C ALA A 769 38.66 31.30 -8.19
N GLY A 770 38.57 30.87 -9.47
CA GLY A 770 38.54 29.44 -9.83
C GLY A 770 37.16 28.80 -9.50
N TYR A 771 37.03 27.55 -9.90
CA TYR A 771 35.85 26.74 -9.63
C TYR A 771 35.96 26.00 -8.31
N SER A 772 35.04 26.22 -7.38
CA SER A 772 34.88 25.45 -6.16
C SER A 772 33.55 24.68 -6.19
N THR A 773 33.39 23.72 -5.31
CA THR A 773 32.13 22.96 -5.20
C THR A 773 31.77 22.83 -3.74
N ASN A 774 30.55 23.25 -3.38
CA ASN A 774 29.99 23.08 -2.06
C ASN A 774 29.06 21.85 -2.06
N LYS A 775 29.24 20.95 -1.10
CA LYS A 775 28.28 19.92 -0.75
C LYS A 775 27.33 20.52 0.30
N ASP A 776 26.04 20.19 0.22
CA ASP A 776 24.98 20.66 1.12
C ASP A 776 24.80 22.20 1.11
N GLY A 777 25.04 22.83 -0.02
CA GLY A 777 24.86 24.27 -0.16
C GLY A 777 25.05 24.77 -1.59
N TRP A 778 24.67 26.02 -1.78
CA TRP A 778 24.88 26.70 -3.05
C TRP A 778 26.37 26.86 -3.37
N THR A 779 26.75 26.48 -4.58
CA THR A 779 28.01 26.84 -5.19
C THR A 779 27.81 28.09 -6.03
N GLU A 780 28.37 29.22 -5.64
CA GLU A 780 28.25 30.50 -6.38
C GLU A 780 29.60 30.87 -7.01
N ILE A 781 29.56 31.24 -8.26
CA ILE A 781 30.72 31.79 -8.96
C ILE A 781 30.36 33.11 -9.62
N GLN A 782 31.36 34.02 -9.61
CA GLN A 782 31.33 35.25 -10.36
C GLN A 782 32.40 35.18 -11.45
N PHE A 783 32.06 35.58 -12.65
CA PHE A 783 32.94 35.59 -13.79
C PHE A 783 32.84 36.93 -14.56
N GLU A 784 33.82 37.19 -15.40
CA GLU A 784 33.73 38.37 -16.25
C GLU A 784 32.47 38.32 -17.09
N PRO A 785 31.60 39.37 -17.05
CA PRO A 785 30.32 39.38 -17.76
C PRO A 785 30.48 39.09 -19.26
N VAL A 786 29.78 38.08 -19.77
CA VAL A 786 29.77 37.71 -21.15
C VAL A 786 28.41 38.02 -21.77
N LYS A 787 28.41 38.45 -23.04
CA LYS A 787 27.18 38.56 -23.82
C LYS A 787 27.01 37.32 -24.68
N THR A 788 25.88 36.64 -24.52
CA THR A 788 25.69 35.37 -25.22
C THR A 788 24.21 35.05 -25.39
N THR A 789 23.90 34.16 -26.33
CA THR A 789 22.58 33.58 -26.54
C THR A 789 22.41 32.23 -25.85
N ALA A 790 23.48 31.65 -25.29
CA ALA A 790 23.38 30.37 -24.55
C ALA A 790 24.51 30.19 -23.55
N LEU A 791 24.20 29.57 -22.41
CA LEU A 791 25.15 29.08 -21.44
C LEU A 791 25.06 27.57 -21.31
N ARG A 792 26.18 26.92 -20.99
CA ARG A 792 26.26 25.49 -20.74
C ARG A 792 27.07 25.22 -19.46
N LEU A 793 26.48 24.47 -18.55
CA LEU A 793 27.15 23.87 -17.40
C LEU A 793 27.67 22.49 -17.83
N GLU A 794 28.97 22.31 -17.93
CA GLU A 794 29.60 21.01 -18.25
C GLU A 794 30.18 20.41 -16.96
N MET A 795 29.95 19.12 -16.77
CA MET A 795 30.35 18.37 -15.58
C MET A 795 31.06 17.09 -16.00
N THR A 796 32.14 16.77 -15.28
CA THR A 796 32.81 15.46 -15.34
C THR A 796 32.56 14.74 -14.03
N PHE A 797 31.97 13.55 -14.10
CA PHE A 797 31.66 12.76 -12.90
C PHE A 797 32.90 12.04 -12.36
N LYS A 798 32.86 11.68 -11.09
CA LYS A 798 33.92 10.87 -10.46
C LYS A 798 33.85 9.43 -11.00
N GLU A 799 34.98 8.71 -10.97
CA GLU A 799 35.02 7.32 -11.39
C GLU A 799 34.10 6.45 -10.54
N GLY A 800 33.36 5.55 -11.18
CA GLY A 800 32.45 4.60 -10.53
C GLY A 800 31.13 5.18 -10.00
N VAL A 801 30.86 6.47 -10.20
CA VAL A 801 29.63 7.15 -9.77
C VAL A 801 29.13 8.10 -10.84
N SER A 802 27.92 8.60 -10.65
CA SER A 802 27.28 9.57 -11.52
C SER A 802 27.19 10.95 -10.83
N GLY A 803 26.46 11.89 -11.41
CA GLY A 803 26.21 13.21 -10.84
C GLY A 803 24.81 13.71 -11.11
N GLY A 804 24.46 14.81 -10.45
CA GLY A 804 23.16 15.47 -10.64
C GLY A 804 23.16 16.93 -10.20
N VAL A 805 22.05 17.61 -10.51
CA VAL A 805 21.85 19.04 -10.19
C VAL A 805 20.41 19.22 -9.71
N HIS A 806 20.25 19.87 -8.57
CA HIS A 806 18.95 20.32 -8.07
C HIS A 806 18.52 21.59 -8.80
N GLU A 807 19.37 22.60 -8.78
CA GLU A 807 19.01 23.93 -9.28
C GLU A 807 20.23 24.61 -9.93
N TRP A 808 20.01 25.34 -11.03
CA TRP A 808 21.02 26.17 -11.66
C TRP A 808 20.46 27.56 -12.03
N GLU A 809 20.88 28.55 -11.30
CA GLU A 809 20.48 29.95 -11.49
C GLU A 809 21.60 30.74 -12.20
N VAL A 810 21.21 31.70 -13.03
CA VAL A 810 22.13 32.59 -13.78
C VAL A 810 21.63 34.02 -13.74
N TYR A 811 22.59 34.98 -13.57
CA TYR A 811 22.30 36.39 -13.42
C TYR A 811 23.25 37.27 -14.23
#